data_9ba42c40f51be16fb4e3bb885443e6b1
#
_entry.id   9ba42c40f51be16fb4e3bb885443e6b1
#
_cell.length_a   1.000
_cell.length_b   1.000
_cell.length_c   1.000
_cell.angle_alpha   90.00
_cell.angle_beta   90.00
_cell.angle_gamma   90.00
#
_symmetry.space_group_name_H-M   'P 1'
#
loop_
_entity.id
_entity.type
_entity.pdbx_description
1 polymer ?
#
loop_
_entity_poly.entity_id
_entity_poly.type
_entity_poly.pdbx_seq_one_letter_code
_entity_poly.pdbx_strand_id
1 'polypeptide(L)'
;MGSIEAPSDGAFGYDFEDQQTRMQRDLIDDLQKIDVSKSLDLPQLVVVGDQSTGKSSVLQAVTDIPFPVNDQMCTVFATEITLQRTSPGEPTTVEISISPSADEPPERRKELLAWQPKDFNPTATLDKAAVTNIFKQAEKIIIRDASKKNLGASKLNPNRLSSSTLRITRRGPKETNFTIVDVPGLVRGNETHPEYKTAKGLVKHYLDLPRSIVVVVIDVVDLERQEIFQMLNGMSDEESRVIGVINKCDTKQKQSHDWVFGLIQNKDQSESRRFLKEGWYGLRNRQASELSITDDERDKLEEEFFKGDDWKYLPRDKLGRNNLKRALVKMRNTHIKQSFPGLLLEIEMKLDRCITHIDQLGPPRTTNQAQFVLIHRIAMAYSKMAEAALDGRYEIVNDEKLFARRLIRSGLQDFYNSMEKGGLKVPFRAPKEDAELVGRMPDHEWAGVLLATPTYSWIQEAIERYRGKEDADEVNLPVKTLLWKQQMANWKHIAISALQNAQKTVDSVSAGIFKAACPDKDLGVKLQQWLQDDFAKASRNAKDELRHLLDDEEGASLHTLNPLRQEKRQLHQQNRISDITEALKAQYPTFEQPHAADPPLKVNAISTYTVVRSILAHDARLVGTLNTHDSLASYYDVAMHRFVDNFATQVVERHLLGPNGPLRLFTSNYVTTHLYGEENAAVLAELAGEDPGIVQRRIELCRERDGLEESWKRVQNFRVV
;
A
#
# COMPACT_ATOMS: atom_id res chain seq x y z
N MET A 1 -3.12 37.11 74.11
CA MET A 1 -4.17 36.11 73.86
C MET A 1 -4.95 36.60 72.67
N GLY A 2 -4.56 36.14 71.50
CA GLY A 2 -5.21 36.38 70.23
C GLY A 2 -5.84 35.08 69.77
N SER A 3 -7.13 35.04 69.69
CA SER A 3 -7.94 33.94 69.21
C SER A 3 -7.64 33.68 67.73
N ILE A 4 -7.14 32.49 67.43
CA ILE A 4 -6.98 31.99 66.06
C ILE A 4 -8.36 31.54 65.61
N GLU A 5 -8.97 32.33 64.71
CA GLU A 5 -10.15 31.92 63.98
C GLU A 5 -9.80 30.74 63.08
N ALA A 6 -10.60 29.67 63.13
CA ALA A 6 -10.51 28.53 62.24
C ALA A 6 -10.82 28.95 60.79
N PRO A 7 -10.05 28.46 59.76
CA PRO A 7 -10.37 28.81 58.39
C PRO A 7 -11.69 28.19 57.93
N SER A 8 -12.47 29.00 57.27
CA SER A 8 -13.79 28.64 56.68
C SER A 8 -13.67 27.49 55.67
N ASP A 9 -14.65 26.57 55.72
CA ASP A 9 -14.85 25.44 54.83
C ASP A 9 -14.84 25.82 53.34
N GLY A 10 -13.69 25.63 52.66
CA GLY A 10 -13.58 25.91 51.23
C GLY A 10 -12.26 25.55 50.56
N ALA A 11 -11.25 25.18 51.33
CA ALA A 11 -9.91 24.90 50.79
C ALA A 11 -9.38 23.56 51.27
N PHE A 12 -10.05 22.48 50.98
CA PHE A 12 -9.56 21.12 51.27
C PHE A 12 -8.60 20.63 50.23
N GLY A 13 -7.32 20.47 50.55
CA GLY A 13 -6.38 19.62 49.85
C GLY A 13 -5.14 20.25 49.23
N TYR A 14 -4.84 21.55 49.44
CA TYR A 14 -3.74 22.22 48.76
C TYR A 14 -2.43 22.40 49.58
N ASP A 15 -2.43 22.12 50.86
CA ASP A 15 -1.27 22.43 51.71
C ASP A 15 -0.17 21.38 51.72
N PHE A 16 -0.30 20.23 51.03
CA PHE A 16 0.68 19.16 51.05
C PHE A 16 1.16 18.70 49.66
N GLU A 17 0.87 19.41 48.60
CA GLU A 17 1.42 19.11 47.29
C GLU A 17 2.72 19.88 47.05
N ASP A 18 3.79 19.17 46.66
CA ASP A 18 4.98 19.83 46.15
C ASP A 18 4.67 20.53 44.82
N GLN A 19 5.43 21.58 44.49
CA GLN A 19 5.23 22.37 43.28
C GLN A 19 5.28 21.52 42.01
N GLN A 20 6.16 20.51 42.00
CA GLN A 20 6.33 19.60 40.86
C GLN A 20 5.09 18.71 40.64
N THR A 21 4.50 18.19 41.70
CA THR A 21 3.24 17.38 41.59
C THR A 21 2.06 18.20 41.08
N ARG A 22 1.95 19.47 41.51
CA ARG A 22 0.94 20.40 40.97
C ARG A 22 1.12 20.62 39.49
N MET A 23 2.33 20.89 39.03
CA MET A 23 2.64 21.10 37.63
C MET A 23 2.37 19.84 36.77
N GLN A 24 2.73 18.63 37.24
CA GLN A 24 2.44 17.38 36.56
C GLN A 24 0.95 17.12 36.41
N ARG A 25 0.20 17.39 37.47
CA ARG A 25 -1.25 17.30 37.44
C ARG A 25 -1.87 18.27 36.42
N ASP A 26 -1.47 19.56 36.49
CA ASP A 26 -2.00 20.59 35.60
C ASP A 26 -1.69 20.29 34.13
N LEU A 27 -0.50 19.69 33.87
CA LEU A 27 -0.15 19.19 32.53
C LEU A 27 -1.04 18.03 32.08
N ILE A 28 -1.32 17.04 32.94
CA ILE A 28 -2.24 15.94 32.62
C ILE A 28 -3.64 16.47 32.35
N ASP A 29 -4.10 17.41 33.14
CA ASP A 29 -5.40 18.06 32.96
C ASP A 29 -5.46 18.85 31.63
N ASP A 30 -4.36 19.47 31.22
CA ASP A 30 -4.24 20.12 29.91
C ASP A 30 -4.18 19.09 28.75
N LEU A 31 -3.51 17.97 28.95
CA LEU A 31 -3.51 16.89 27.97
C LEU A 31 -4.90 16.26 27.77
N GLN A 32 -5.73 16.22 28.83
CA GLN A 32 -7.13 15.77 28.71
C GLN A 32 -8.01 16.69 27.85
N LYS A 33 -7.66 17.98 27.72
CA LYS A 33 -8.37 18.95 26.87
C LYS A 33 -8.06 18.80 25.39
N ILE A 34 -6.95 18.16 25.05
CA ILE A 34 -6.52 17.95 23.66
C ILE A 34 -7.24 16.71 23.11
N ASP A 35 -7.62 16.73 21.85
CA ASP A 35 -8.36 15.62 21.17
C ASP A 35 -7.60 14.29 21.18
N VAL A 36 -6.30 14.32 21.43
CA VAL A 36 -5.38 13.17 21.55
C VAL A 36 -5.55 12.38 22.86
N SER A 37 -6.26 12.93 23.84
CA SER A 37 -6.55 12.22 25.11
C SER A 37 -7.17 10.83 24.91
N LYS A 38 -7.84 10.61 23.77
CA LYS A 38 -8.46 9.33 23.38
C LYS A 38 -7.42 8.26 23.01
N SER A 39 -6.24 8.67 22.59
CA SER A 39 -5.15 7.78 22.18
C SER A 39 -4.10 7.57 23.28
N LEU A 40 -4.09 8.39 24.33
CA LEU A 40 -3.16 8.29 25.45
C LEU A 40 -3.82 7.63 26.65
N ASP A 41 -3.12 6.69 27.30
CA ASP A 41 -3.57 6.08 28.56
C ASP A 41 -3.31 7.07 29.73
N LEU A 42 -4.27 7.98 29.95
CA LEU A 42 -4.18 8.98 31.01
C LEU A 42 -4.65 8.41 32.35
N PRO A 43 -4.07 8.86 33.49
CA PRO A 43 -4.48 8.44 34.83
C PRO A 43 -5.95 8.76 35.08
N GLN A 44 -6.75 7.74 35.42
CA GLN A 44 -8.19 7.84 35.72
C GLN A 44 -8.58 6.98 36.90
N LEU A 45 -9.70 7.32 37.54
CA LEU A 45 -10.30 6.52 38.59
C LEU A 45 -11.40 5.63 37.99
N VAL A 46 -11.39 4.34 38.27
CA VAL A 46 -12.39 3.39 37.77
C VAL A 46 -13.12 2.76 38.94
N VAL A 47 -14.43 2.89 38.98
CA VAL A 47 -15.26 2.30 40.04
C VAL A 47 -15.81 0.96 39.58
N VAL A 48 -15.41 -0.11 40.29
CA VAL A 48 -15.79 -1.47 39.99
C VAL A 48 -16.44 -2.16 41.19
N GLY A 49 -17.20 -3.19 40.95
CA GLY A 49 -17.85 -4.00 42.00
C GLY A 49 -19.10 -4.69 41.48
N ASP A 50 -19.65 -5.59 42.28
CA ASP A 50 -20.83 -6.35 41.91
C ASP A 50 -22.08 -5.46 41.75
N GLN A 51 -23.11 -5.99 41.10
CA GLN A 51 -24.40 -5.30 40.99
C GLN A 51 -24.98 -5.03 42.39
N SER A 52 -25.61 -3.90 42.57
CA SER A 52 -26.27 -3.47 43.81
C SER A 52 -25.37 -3.19 45.03
N THR A 53 -24.03 -3.20 44.87
CA THR A 53 -23.09 -2.78 45.92
C THR A 53 -23.13 -1.27 46.20
N GLY A 54 -23.80 -0.50 45.35
CA GLY A 54 -23.98 0.94 45.52
C GLY A 54 -22.86 1.78 44.91
N LYS A 55 -22.22 1.30 43.80
CA LYS A 55 -21.22 2.05 43.05
C LYS A 55 -21.64 3.47 42.71
N SER A 56 -22.84 3.64 42.13
CA SER A 56 -23.37 4.95 41.75
C SER A 56 -23.60 5.87 42.97
N SER A 57 -23.93 5.31 44.15
CA SER A 57 -24.03 6.07 45.40
C SER A 57 -22.66 6.54 45.90
N VAL A 58 -21.61 5.70 45.75
CA VAL A 58 -20.23 6.08 46.07
C VAL A 58 -19.73 7.16 45.10
N LEU A 59 -20.05 7.00 43.82
CA LEU A 59 -19.75 8.01 42.79
C LEU A 59 -20.42 9.35 43.10
N GLN A 60 -21.70 9.35 43.42
CA GLN A 60 -22.41 10.56 43.86
C GLN A 60 -21.73 11.17 45.08
N ALA A 61 -21.31 10.37 46.04
CA ALA A 61 -20.61 10.87 47.22
C ALA A 61 -19.26 11.51 46.92
N VAL A 62 -18.56 11.06 45.87
CA VAL A 62 -17.25 11.59 45.49
C VAL A 62 -17.35 12.77 44.52
N THR A 63 -18.28 12.74 43.55
CA THR A 63 -18.41 13.73 42.47
C THR A 63 -19.42 14.84 42.74
N ASP A 64 -20.25 14.68 43.72
CA ASP A 64 -21.41 15.56 44.00
C ASP A 64 -22.38 15.71 42.78
N ILE A 65 -22.39 14.72 41.85
CA ILE A 65 -23.33 14.61 40.75
C ILE A 65 -24.39 13.58 41.10
N PRO A 66 -25.69 13.94 41.03
CA PRO A 66 -26.78 13.04 41.42
C PRO A 66 -27.01 11.97 40.36
N PHE A 67 -26.62 10.72 40.65
CA PHE A 67 -26.89 9.58 39.80
C PHE A 67 -28.29 9.03 39.93
N PRO A 68 -28.89 8.49 38.87
CA PRO A 68 -30.15 7.79 38.98
C PRO A 68 -29.97 6.53 39.83
N VAL A 69 -30.67 6.45 40.93
CA VAL A 69 -30.71 5.26 41.83
C VAL A 69 -32.03 4.55 41.60
N ASN A 70 -32.02 3.36 41.02
CA ASN A 70 -33.17 2.50 40.82
C ASN A 70 -32.84 1.08 41.32
N ASP A 71 -33.88 0.32 41.71
CA ASP A 71 -33.75 -1.08 42.16
C ASP A 71 -33.42 -2.08 41.04
N GLN A 72 -33.43 -1.65 39.77
CA GLN A 72 -33.07 -2.42 38.62
C GLN A 72 -31.68 -1.98 38.10
N MET A 73 -31.08 -2.75 37.17
CA MET A 73 -29.76 -2.49 36.59
C MET A 73 -29.67 -1.02 36.12
N CYS A 74 -28.93 -0.18 36.86
CA CYS A 74 -28.88 1.25 36.63
C CYS A 74 -27.82 1.66 35.61
N THR A 75 -26.78 0.85 35.43
CA THR A 75 -25.64 1.18 34.57
C THR A 75 -25.55 0.12 33.47
N VAL A 76 -26.01 0.45 32.27
CA VAL A 76 -26.03 -0.44 31.08
C VAL A 76 -24.88 -0.15 30.10
N PHE A 77 -24.10 0.88 30.34
CA PHE A 77 -22.89 1.31 29.62
C PHE A 77 -21.94 2.00 30.59
N ALA A 78 -20.66 2.06 30.24
CA ALA A 78 -19.71 2.81 31.05
C ALA A 78 -20.02 4.31 31.01
N THR A 79 -19.89 5.00 32.16
CA THR A 79 -20.08 6.45 32.25
C THR A 79 -18.79 7.10 32.72
N GLU A 80 -18.17 7.89 31.86
CA GLU A 80 -16.97 8.67 32.15
C GLU A 80 -17.37 10.09 32.58
N ILE A 81 -16.97 10.47 33.79
CA ILE A 81 -17.22 11.80 34.37
C ILE A 81 -15.87 12.48 34.49
N THR A 82 -15.72 13.59 33.79
CA THR A 82 -14.56 14.44 33.86
C THR A 82 -14.95 15.75 34.57
N LEU A 83 -14.33 16.01 35.69
CA LEU A 83 -14.44 17.29 36.40
C LEU A 83 -13.20 18.12 36.03
N GLN A 84 -13.41 19.38 35.65
CA GLN A 84 -12.35 20.30 35.25
C GLN A 84 -12.50 21.64 35.96
N ARG A 85 -11.43 22.08 36.60
CA ARG A 85 -11.40 23.39 37.23
C ARG A 85 -11.19 24.48 36.20
N THR A 86 -11.96 25.54 36.29
CA THR A 86 -11.82 26.75 35.49
C THR A 86 -11.33 27.92 36.32
N SER A 87 -11.04 29.06 35.68
CA SER A 87 -10.63 30.28 36.36
C SER A 87 -11.73 30.82 37.26
N PRO A 88 -11.39 31.47 38.40
CA PRO A 88 -12.38 32.12 39.24
C PRO A 88 -13.19 33.15 38.45
N GLY A 89 -14.52 33.03 38.50
CA GLY A 89 -15.44 33.92 37.77
C GLY A 89 -16.03 33.35 36.49
N GLU A 90 -15.54 32.25 35.99
CA GLU A 90 -16.16 31.55 34.86
C GLU A 90 -17.42 30.79 35.31
N PRO A 91 -18.46 30.73 34.46
CA PRO A 91 -19.65 29.96 34.76
C PRO A 91 -19.37 28.45 34.75
N THR A 92 -20.07 27.70 35.60
CA THR A 92 -20.05 26.25 35.52
C THR A 92 -20.73 25.80 34.23
N THR A 93 -20.08 24.99 33.44
CA THR A 93 -20.60 24.44 32.18
C THR A 93 -20.53 22.91 32.18
N VAL A 94 -21.48 22.31 31.49
CA VAL A 94 -21.53 20.84 31.31
C VAL A 94 -21.58 20.50 29.85
N GLU A 95 -20.77 19.54 29.45
CA GLU A 95 -20.73 18.98 28.10
C GLU A 95 -21.06 17.49 28.18
N ILE A 96 -21.90 17.00 27.27
CA ILE A 96 -22.34 15.61 27.26
C ILE A 96 -22.16 15.06 25.85
N SER A 97 -21.48 13.89 25.72
CA SER A 97 -21.23 13.23 24.47
C SER A 97 -21.20 11.71 24.63
N ILE A 98 -21.26 10.98 23.52
CA ILE A 98 -21.07 9.52 23.51
C ILE A 98 -19.76 9.21 22.80
N SER A 99 -18.93 8.37 23.43
CA SER A 99 -17.73 7.78 22.83
C SER A 99 -18.10 6.37 22.33
N PRO A 100 -18.18 6.16 21.00
CA PRO A 100 -18.51 4.84 20.44
C PRO A 100 -17.40 3.83 20.68
N SER A 101 -17.79 2.55 20.86
CA SER A 101 -16.84 1.42 20.89
C SER A 101 -16.07 1.29 19.57
N ALA A 102 -14.89 0.69 19.64
CA ALA A 102 -14.10 0.35 18.45
C ALA A 102 -14.81 -0.64 17.52
N ASP A 103 -15.70 -1.48 18.06
CA ASP A 103 -16.41 -2.53 17.32
C ASP A 103 -17.68 -2.01 16.62
N GLU A 104 -18.06 -0.74 16.82
CA GLU A 104 -19.22 -0.17 16.17
C GLU A 104 -19.00 0.07 14.68
N PRO A 105 -19.99 -0.22 13.80
CA PRO A 105 -19.94 0.07 12.37
C PRO A 105 -19.70 1.57 12.08
N PRO A 106 -19.00 1.93 10.98
CA PRO A 106 -18.62 3.32 10.69
C PRO A 106 -19.81 4.32 10.67
N GLU A 107 -20.94 3.91 10.10
CA GLU A 107 -22.16 4.76 10.08
C GLU A 107 -22.74 4.97 11.47
N ARG A 108 -22.73 3.91 12.27
CA ARG A 108 -23.20 3.97 13.66
C ARG A 108 -22.28 4.83 14.52
N ARG A 109 -20.97 4.74 14.33
CA ARG A 109 -20.00 5.63 15.01
C ARG A 109 -20.29 7.10 14.71
N LYS A 110 -20.58 7.46 13.46
CA LYS A 110 -20.95 8.84 13.09
C LYS A 110 -22.24 9.30 13.82
N GLU A 111 -23.26 8.42 13.88
CA GLU A 111 -24.52 8.72 14.57
C GLU A 111 -24.29 8.96 16.08
N LEU A 112 -23.50 8.10 16.74
CA LEU A 112 -23.19 8.21 18.16
C LEU A 112 -22.34 9.45 18.49
N LEU A 113 -21.35 9.77 17.65
CA LEU A 113 -20.51 10.96 17.82
C LEU A 113 -21.28 12.27 17.62
N ALA A 114 -22.26 12.27 16.74
CA ALA A 114 -23.10 13.45 16.48
C ALA A 114 -24.23 13.64 17.50
N TRP A 115 -24.43 12.67 18.41
CA TRP A 115 -25.51 12.73 19.36
C TRP A 115 -25.28 13.79 20.44
N GLN A 116 -26.35 14.56 20.76
CA GLN A 116 -26.41 15.45 21.89
C GLN A 116 -27.77 15.27 22.58
N PRO A 117 -27.85 15.45 23.93
CA PRO A 117 -29.11 15.35 24.63
C PRO A 117 -30.08 16.48 24.22
N LYS A 118 -31.36 16.14 24.02
CA LYS A 118 -32.39 17.09 23.68
C LYS A 118 -32.77 17.92 24.95
N ASP A 119 -33.10 19.18 24.75
CA ASP A 119 -33.53 20.11 25.78
C ASP A 119 -32.52 20.30 26.93
N PHE A 120 -31.23 20.16 26.63
CA PHE A 120 -30.14 20.32 27.58
C PHE A 120 -29.51 21.71 27.48
N ASN A 121 -29.44 22.41 28.64
CA ASN A 121 -28.74 23.69 28.74
C ASN A 121 -27.37 23.49 29.38
N PRO A 122 -26.26 23.76 28.67
CA PRO A 122 -24.90 23.57 29.16
C PRO A 122 -24.54 24.33 30.45
N THR A 123 -25.26 25.41 30.76
CA THR A 123 -25.04 26.25 31.96
C THR A 123 -25.99 25.95 33.11
N ALA A 124 -26.93 25.01 32.91
CA ALA A 124 -27.88 24.65 33.99
C ALA A 124 -27.20 23.72 35.01
N THR A 125 -27.65 23.83 36.25
CA THR A 125 -27.24 22.87 37.31
C THR A 125 -27.74 21.48 36.97
N LEU A 126 -26.88 20.48 37.07
CA LEU A 126 -27.25 19.07 36.93
C LEU A 126 -28.04 18.61 38.14
N ASP A 127 -29.34 18.78 38.10
CA ASP A 127 -30.24 18.20 39.10
C ASP A 127 -30.54 16.72 38.79
N LYS A 128 -31.15 16.01 39.75
CA LYS A 128 -31.47 14.59 39.63
C LYS A 128 -32.39 14.27 38.42
N ALA A 129 -33.31 15.19 38.09
CA ALA A 129 -34.23 15.02 36.98
C ALA A 129 -33.54 15.16 35.64
N ALA A 130 -32.66 16.17 35.48
CA ALA A 130 -31.87 16.40 34.30
C ALA A 130 -30.92 15.21 34.01
N VAL A 131 -30.18 14.76 35.04
CA VAL A 131 -29.26 13.59 34.89
C VAL A 131 -30.05 12.33 34.53
N THR A 132 -31.19 12.08 35.19
CA THR A 132 -32.03 10.91 34.85
C THR A 132 -32.54 10.95 33.41
N ASN A 133 -32.92 12.13 32.92
CA ASN A 133 -33.37 12.30 31.54
C ASN A 133 -32.22 12.06 30.53
N ILE A 134 -31.03 12.58 30.81
CA ILE A 134 -29.83 12.36 29.99
C ILE A 134 -29.51 10.87 29.88
N PHE A 135 -29.48 10.16 31.00
CA PHE A 135 -29.22 8.72 31.01
C PHE A 135 -30.25 7.93 30.19
N LYS A 136 -31.55 8.26 30.33
CA LYS A 136 -32.63 7.63 29.54
C LYS A 136 -32.49 7.90 28.03
N GLN A 137 -32.09 9.10 27.63
CA GLN A 137 -31.87 9.44 26.25
C GLN A 137 -30.63 8.71 25.70
N ALA A 138 -29.51 8.67 26.44
CA ALA A 138 -28.30 7.95 26.08
C ALA A 138 -28.55 6.43 25.97
N GLU A 139 -29.29 5.84 26.91
CA GLU A 139 -29.68 4.43 26.88
C GLU A 139 -30.43 4.09 25.59
N LYS A 140 -31.42 4.90 25.20
CA LYS A 140 -32.18 4.68 23.96
C LYS A 140 -31.34 4.71 22.71
N ILE A 141 -30.30 5.53 22.66
CA ILE A 141 -29.44 5.62 21.47
C ILE A 141 -28.32 4.60 21.51
N ILE A 142 -27.71 4.34 22.65
CA ILE A 142 -26.56 3.40 22.78
C ILE A 142 -27.02 1.95 22.58
N ILE A 143 -28.16 1.55 23.14
CA ILE A 143 -28.66 0.15 23.12
C ILE A 143 -29.48 -0.15 21.84
N ARG A 144 -29.76 0.83 21.00
CA ARG A 144 -30.53 0.63 19.76
C ARG A 144 -29.78 -0.27 18.77
N ASP A 145 -30.36 -1.40 18.41
CA ASP A 145 -29.80 -2.30 17.39
C ASP A 145 -29.86 -1.67 15.99
N ALA A 146 -28.69 -1.47 15.39
CA ALA A 146 -28.54 -0.87 14.07
C ALA A 146 -29.02 -1.79 12.91
N SER A 147 -29.17 -3.09 13.16
CA SER A 147 -29.50 -4.07 12.10
C SER A 147 -30.97 -4.06 11.67
N LYS A 148 -31.85 -3.22 12.31
CA LYS A 148 -33.30 -3.25 12.09
C LYS A 148 -33.89 -1.93 11.63
N LYS A 149 -33.47 -1.45 10.46
CA LYS A 149 -34.18 -0.37 9.77
C LYS A 149 -35.55 -0.78 9.17
N ASN A 150 -35.89 -2.08 9.10
CA ASN A 150 -37.03 -2.56 8.28
C ASN A 150 -37.89 -3.68 8.88
N LEU A 151 -37.93 -3.94 10.19
CA LEU A 151 -38.94 -4.85 10.74
C LEU A 151 -39.52 -4.34 12.05
N GLY A 152 -40.84 -4.40 12.12
CA GLY A 152 -41.67 -3.84 13.18
C GLY A 152 -41.21 -4.15 14.60
N ALA A 153 -41.60 -3.26 15.47
CA ALA A 153 -41.32 -3.18 16.91
C ALA A 153 -41.53 -4.51 17.65
N SER A 154 -40.58 -5.41 17.68
CA SER A 154 -40.53 -6.50 18.66
C SER A 154 -39.32 -7.41 18.44
N LYS A 155 -38.15 -6.98 18.85
CA LYS A 155 -37.10 -7.84 19.45
C LYS A 155 -35.96 -6.90 19.89
N LEU A 156 -35.95 -6.58 21.18
CA LEU A 156 -34.81 -5.92 21.84
C LEU A 156 -33.57 -6.80 21.63
N ASN A 157 -32.43 -6.15 21.43
CA ASN A 157 -31.14 -6.81 21.46
C ASN A 157 -31.06 -7.66 22.74
N PRO A 158 -30.72 -8.95 22.65
CA PRO A 158 -30.58 -9.79 23.85
C PRO A 158 -29.50 -9.27 24.82
N ASN A 159 -28.64 -8.36 24.33
CA ASN A 159 -27.57 -7.76 25.11
C ASN A 159 -28.01 -6.33 25.53
N ARG A 160 -28.39 -6.17 26.79
CA ARG A 160 -28.73 -4.84 27.38
C ARG A 160 -27.48 -4.00 27.71
N LEU A 161 -26.27 -4.52 27.56
CA LEU A 161 -25.02 -3.82 27.83
C LEU A 161 -24.32 -3.41 26.54
N SER A 162 -23.70 -2.22 26.55
CA SER A 162 -22.90 -1.71 25.45
C SER A 162 -21.48 -1.33 25.91
N SER A 163 -20.50 -1.50 25.00
CA SER A 163 -19.12 -1.06 25.21
C SER A 163 -18.91 0.43 24.85
N SER A 164 -19.94 1.12 24.31
CA SER A 164 -19.88 2.57 24.09
C SER A 164 -20.06 3.31 25.42
N THR A 165 -19.38 4.46 25.58
CA THR A 165 -19.27 5.17 26.84
C THR A 165 -20.01 6.52 26.78
N LEU A 166 -20.83 6.83 27.78
CA LEU A 166 -21.39 8.18 27.99
C LEU A 166 -20.35 9.04 28.68
N ARG A 167 -20.04 10.21 28.12
CA ARG A 167 -19.12 11.20 28.69
C ARG A 167 -19.88 12.42 29.20
N ILE A 168 -19.61 12.78 30.46
CA ILE A 168 -20.12 13.97 31.11
C ILE A 168 -18.92 14.78 31.58
N THR A 169 -18.68 15.93 30.98
CA THR A 169 -17.61 16.85 31.39
C THR A 169 -18.21 18.06 32.08
N ARG A 170 -17.91 18.24 33.35
CA ARG A 170 -18.34 19.43 34.14
C ARG A 170 -17.13 20.32 34.40
N ARG A 171 -17.21 21.57 33.93
CA ARG A 171 -16.21 22.60 34.12
C ARG A 171 -16.73 23.68 35.07
N GLY A 172 -15.91 24.03 36.07
CA GLY A 172 -16.32 25.08 37.01
C GLY A 172 -15.22 25.48 37.99
N PRO A 173 -15.26 26.67 38.59
CA PRO A 173 -14.20 27.20 39.45
C PRO A 173 -14.02 26.44 40.78
N LYS A 174 -15.04 25.69 41.19
CA LYS A 174 -15.02 24.89 42.44
C LYS A 174 -14.72 23.41 42.17
N GLU A 175 -14.57 23.03 40.92
CA GLU A 175 -14.32 21.61 40.56
C GLU A 175 -12.92 21.16 40.92
N THR A 176 -12.79 19.87 41.15
CA THR A 176 -11.49 19.20 41.29
C THR A 176 -11.18 18.51 39.98
N ASN A 177 -9.99 18.74 39.40
CA ASN A 177 -9.63 18.09 38.14
C ASN A 177 -9.43 16.60 38.32
N PHE A 178 -10.34 15.76 37.85
CA PHE A 178 -10.13 14.30 37.73
C PHE A 178 -11.21 13.66 36.85
N THR A 179 -10.84 12.50 36.29
CA THR A 179 -11.76 11.65 35.54
C THR A 179 -12.07 10.40 36.34
N ILE A 180 -13.36 10.10 36.49
CA ILE A 180 -13.83 8.89 37.15
C ILE A 180 -14.79 8.14 36.20
N VAL A 181 -14.60 6.83 36.10
CA VAL A 181 -15.39 5.95 35.23
C VAL A 181 -16.23 5.01 36.04
N ASP A 182 -17.56 5.07 35.85
CA ASP A 182 -18.49 4.08 36.37
C ASP A 182 -18.66 2.95 35.36
N VAL A 183 -18.34 1.74 35.73
CA VAL A 183 -18.54 0.55 34.90
C VAL A 183 -19.77 -0.23 35.34
N PRO A 184 -20.50 -0.87 34.39
CA PRO A 184 -21.61 -1.76 34.74
C PRO A 184 -21.22 -2.78 35.81
N GLY A 185 -22.13 -2.99 36.78
CA GLY A 185 -21.88 -3.94 37.85
C GLY A 185 -21.75 -5.39 37.34
N LEU A 186 -20.86 -6.14 37.96
CA LEU A 186 -20.76 -7.56 37.67
C LEU A 186 -22.05 -8.27 38.08
N VAL A 187 -22.67 -8.93 37.12
CA VAL A 187 -23.93 -9.64 37.28
C VAL A 187 -23.60 -11.08 37.63
N ARG A 188 -24.15 -11.60 38.73
CA ARG A 188 -24.05 -13.01 39.05
C ARG A 188 -24.85 -13.81 38.04
N GLY A 189 -24.25 -14.70 37.33
CA GLY A 189 -24.95 -15.51 36.34
C GLY A 189 -24.08 -16.51 35.60
N ASN A 190 -24.72 -17.23 34.69
CA ASN A 190 -24.07 -18.23 33.88
C ASN A 190 -23.08 -17.56 32.93
N GLU A 191 -21.84 -18.01 32.88
CA GLU A 191 -20.77 -17.52 32.01
C GLU A 191 -21.13 -17.52 30.52
N THR A 192 -22.19 -18.20 30.15
CA THR A 192 -22.70 -18.21 28.75
C THR A 192 -23.56 -17.04 28.41
N HIS A 193 -24.04 -16.24 29.41
CA HIS A 193 -24.94 -15.12 29.15
C HIS A 193 -24.19 -13.93 28.51
N PRO A 194 -24.69 -13.33 27.41
CA PRO A 194 -24.02 -12.22 26.72
C PRO A 194 -23.74 -11.02 27.61
N GLU A 195 -24.68 -10.64 28.50
CA GLU A 195 -24.51 -9.50 29.43
C GLU A 195 -23.36 -9.73 30.41
N TYR A 196 -23.20 -10.94 30.92
CA TYR A 196 -22.09 -11.30 31.80
C TYR A 196 -20.74 -11.11 31.11
N LYS A 197 -20.61 -11.62 29.89
CA LYS A 197 -19.37 -11.48 29.09
C LYS A 197 -19.05 -10.01 28.81
N THR A 198 -20.05 -9.20 28.47
CA THR A 198 -19.86 -7.79 28.18
C THR A 198 -19.46 -7.01 29.43
N ALA A 199 -20.14 -7.21 30.58
CA ALA A 199 -19.78 -6.57 31.84
C ALA A 199 -18.36 -6.95 32.27
N LYS A 200 -18.05 -8.24 32.25
CA LYS A 200 -16.71 -8.77 32.61
C LYS A 200 -15.62 -8.24 31.67
N GLY A 201 -15.91 -8.17 30.36
CA GLY A 201 -14.99 -7.61 29.36
C GLY A 201 -14.72 -6.13 29.59
N LEU A 202 -15.75 -5.33 29.90
CA LEU A 202 -15.60 -3.92 30.24
C LEU A 202 -14.77 -3.70 31.51
N VAL A 203 -15.11 -4.41 32.58
CA VAL A 203 -14.35 -4.31 33.83
C VAL A 203 -12.90 -4.72 33.58
N LYS A 204 -12.65 -5.83 32.88
CA LYS A 204 -11.29 -6.27 32.52
C LYS A 204 -10.54 -5.22 31.73
N HIS A 205 -11.16 -4.62 30.73
CA HIS A 205 -10.53 -3.56 29.91
C HIS A 205 -9.95 -2.44 30.81
N TYR A 206 -10.76 -1.93 31.75
CA TYR A 206 -10.29 -0.89 32.65
C TYR A 206 -9.28 -1.36 33.69
N LEU A 207 -9.36 -2.61 34.14
CA LEU A 207 -8.38 -3.21 35.04
C LEU A 207 -7.03 -3.43 34.38
N ASP A 208 -7.02 -3.72 33.08
CA ASP A 208 -5.80 -3.94 32.28
C ASP A 208 -5.06 -2.61 31.94
N LEU A 209 -5.71 -1.45 32.10
CA LEU A 209 -5.08 -0.16 31.90
C LEU A 209 -4.13 0.17 33.07
N PRO A 210 -2.81 0.22 32.85
CA PRO A 210 -1.81 0.32 33.95
C PRO A 210 -1.87 1.63 34.72
N ARG A 211 -2.45 2.69 34.13
CA ARG A 211 -2.57 4.01 34.78
C ARG A 211 -3.94 4.24 35.41
N SER A 212 -4.84 3.26 35.40
CA SER A 212 -6.13 3.33 36.07
C SER A 212 -5.99 3.00 37.55
N ILE A 213 -6.53 3.88 38.41
CA ILE A 213 -6.71 3.60 39.83
C ILE A 213 -8.06 2.95 40.02
N VAL A 214 -8.09 1.81 40.64
CA VAL A 214 -9.29 0.99 40.80
C VAL A 214 -9.93 1.22 42.16
N VAL A 215 -11.18 1.69 42.18
CA VAL A 215 -12.01 1.84 43.38
C VAL A 215 -12.95 0.65 43.46
N VAL A 216 -12.65 -0.30 44.31
CA VAL A 216 -13.44 -1.52 44.50
C VAL A 216 -14.55 -1.24 45.50
N VAL A 217 -15.80 -1.32 45.10
CA VAL A 217 -16.97 -1.11 45.94
C VAL A 217 -17.63 -2.45 46.29
N ILE A 218 -17.65 -2.76 47.56
CA ILE A 218 -18.37 -3.91 48.13
C ILE A 218 -19.43 -3.43 49.10
N ASP A 219 -20.39 -4.28 49.38
CA ASP A 219 -21.38 -4.06 50.46
C ASP A 219 -21.21 -5.09 51.58
N VAL A 220 -22.00 -4.90 52.68
CA VAL A 220 -21.92 -5.76 53.86
C VAL A 220 -22.73 -7.06 53.63
N VAL A 221 -22.32 -7.86 52.66
CA VAL A 221 -22.82 -9.20 52.35
C VAL A 221 -21.65 -10.18 52.40
N ASP A 222 -21.92 -11.44 52.27
CA ASP A 222 -20.92 -12.50 52.27
C ASP A 222 -19.77 -12.19 51.28
N LEU A 223 -18.58 -12.06 51.83
CA LEU A 223 -17.39 -11.61 51.11
C LEU A 223 -16.95 -12.60 50.01
N GLU A 224 -17.16 -13.93 50.21
CA GLU A 224 -16.79 -14.94 49.25
C GLU A 224 -17.68 -14.96 48.01
N ARG A 225 -18.83 -14.32 48.09
CA ARG A 225 -19.79 -14.23 46.99
C ARG A 225 -19.53 -13.08 46.06
N GLN A 226 -18.51 -12.24 46.30
CA GLN A 226 -18.25 -11.07 45.44
C GLN A 226 -17.31 -11.42 44.33
N GLU A 227 -17.81 -11.37 43.09
CA GLU A 227 -17.10 -11.77 41.88
C GLU A 227 -15.91 -10.86 41.54
N ILE A 228 -15.96 -9.60 41.96
CA ILE A 228 -14.88 -8.64 41.72
C ILE A 228 -13.51 -9.13 42.27
N PHE A 229 -13.49 -9.87 43.36
CA PHE A 229 -12.23 -10.40 43.92
C PHE A 229 -11.55 -11.43 43.02
N GLN A 230 -12.32 -12.20 42.24
CA GLN A 230 -11.75 -13.16 41.29
C GLN A 230 -11.03 -12.42 40.13
N MET A 231 -11.54 -11.28 39.75
CA MET A 231 -10.91 -10.46 38.69
C MET A 231 -9.66 -9.73 39.19
N LEU A 232 -9.67 -9.26 40.46
CA LEU A 232 -8.52 -8.60 41.07
C LEU A 232 -7.34 -9.56 41.25
N ASN A 233 -7.57 -10.82 41.65
CA ASN A 233 -6.51 -11.82 41.79
C ASN A 233 -5.66 -12.07 40.53
N GLY A 234 -6.08 -11.58 39.37
CA GLY A 234 -5.33 -11.64 38.12
C GLY A 234 -4.43 -10.44 37.85
N MET A 235 -4.44 -9.41 38.71
CA MET A 235 -3.66 -8.20 38.54
C MET A 235 -2.31 -8.31 39.25
N SER A 236 -1.24 -7.98 38.54
CA SER A 236 0.14 -8.06 39.09
C SER A 236 0.49 -6.92 40.06
N ASP A 237 -0.28 -5.84 40.06
CA ASP A 237 -0.03 -4.59 40.79
C ASP A 237 -1.23 -4.17 41.66
N GLU A 238 -2.08 -5.15 42.05
CA GLU A 238 -3.31 -4.94 42.83
C GLU A 238 -3.07 -4.07 44.05
N GLU A 239 -2.02 -4.31 44.81
CA GLU A 239 -1.74 -3.59 46.08
C GLU A 239 -1.41 -2.11 45.85
N SER A 240 -0.91 -1.72 44.70
CA SER A 240 -0.37 -0.38 44.47
C SER A 240 -1.39 0.60 43.89
N ARG A 241 -2.39 0.11 43.18
CA ARG A 241 -3.37 0.96 42.47
C ARG A 241 -4.83 0.65 42.78
N VAL A 242 -5.09 -0.16 43.80
CA VAL A 242 -6.45 -0.51 44.23
C VAL A 242 -6.75 0.10 45.59
N ILE A 243 -7.95 0.70 45.74
CA ILE A 243 -8.50 1.19 47.01
C ILE A 243 -9.87 0.53 47.24
N GLY A 244 -10.12 0.08 48.45
CA GLY A 244 -11.34 -0.61 48.81
C GLY A 244 -12.37 0.32 49.46
N VAL A 245 -13.62 0.14 49.13
CA VAL A 245 -14.78 0.87 49.73
C VAL A 245 -15.82 -0.14 50.19
N ILE A 246 -16.11 -0.16 51.46
CA ILE A 246 -17.23 -0.90 52.04
C ILE A 246 -18.39 0.03 52.19
N ASN A 247 -19.38 -0.14 51.35
CA ASN A 247 -20.60 0.66 51.34
C ASN A 247 -21.70 0.01 52.19
N LYS A 248 -22.73 0.74 52.54
CA LYS A 248 -23.88 0.29 53.39
C LYS A 248 -23.44 -0.24 54.75
N CYS A 249 -22.48 0.39 55.40
CA CYS A 249 -22.00 0.00 56.72
C CYS A 249 -23.10 -0.02 57.79
N ASP A 250 -24.19 0.69 57.60
CA ASP A 250 -25.39 0.69 58.42
C ASP A 250 -26.21 -0.61 58.41
N THR A 251 -25.97 -1.45 57.38
CA THR A 251 -26.62 -2.79 57.31
C THR A 251 -25.85 -3.92 58.02
N LYS A 252 -24.73 -3.57 58.70
CA LYS A 252 -23.90 -4.53 59.45
C LYS A 252 -24.69 -5.17 60.58
N GLN A 253 -24.77 -6.51 60.57
CA GLN A 253 -25.30 -7.30 61.66
C GLN A 253 -24.20 -7.69 62.66
N LYS A 254 -24.49 -7.65 63.96
CA LYS A 254 -23.53 -8.05 65.00
C LYS A 254 -23.14 -9.51 64.85
N GLN A 255 -21.88 -9.81 65.07
CA GLN A 255 -21.22 -11.11 65.00
C GLN A 255 -21.03 -11.72 63.58
N SER A 256 -22.02 -11.63 62.68
CA SER A 256 -21.90 -12.23 61.34
C SER A 256 -21.05 -11.44 60.35
N HIS A 257 -20.90 -10.12 60.57
CA HIS A 257 -20.19 -9.21 59.69
C HIS A 257 -18.95 -8.57 60.33
N ASP A 258 -18.31 -9.23 61.30
CA ASP A 258 -17.10 -8.70 61.99
C ASP A 258 -15.88 -8.64 61.06
N TRP A 259 -15.88 -9.34 59.92
CA TRP A 259 -14.89 -9.20 58.86
C TRP A 259 -14.78 -7.78 58.32
N VAL A 260 -15.84 -6.94 58.38
CA VAL A 260 -15.86 -5.55 58.00
C VAL A 260 -14.80 -4.75 58.79
N PHE A 261 -14.72 -4.99 60.09
CA PHE A 261 -13.76 -4.35 60.96
C PHE A 261 -12.34 -4.81 60.68
N GLY A 262 -12.14 -6.09 60.38
CA GLY A 262 -10.86 -6.64 59.97
C GLY A 262 -10.31 -5.99 58.69
N LEU A 263 -11.18 -5.82 57.67
CA LEU A 263 -10.80 -5.13 56.43
C LEU A 263 -10.44 -3.67 56.66
N ILE A 264 -11.27 -2.89 57.43
CA ILE A 264 -11.01 -1.48 57.71
C ILE A 264 -9.72 -1.28 58.48
N GLN A 265 -9.44 -2.19 59.49
CA GLN A 265 -8.19 -2.18 60.22
C GLN A 265 -6.97 -2.57 59.39
N ASN A 266 -7.22 -3.21 58.24
CA ASN A 266 -6.18 -3.68 57.30
C ASN A 266 -5.10 -4.52 58.02
N LYS A 267 -5.54 -5.30 59.04
CA LYS A 267 -4.67 -6.14 59.87
C LYS A 267 -4.45 -7.49 59.17
N ASP A 268 -3.19 -7.89 59.13
CA ASP A 268 -2.65 -9.14 58.66
C ASP A 268 -2.41 -9.33 57.18
N GLN A 269 -1.12 -9.28 56.84
CA GLN A 269 -0.58 -9.69 55.53
C GLN A 269 -0.59 -11.22 55.32
N SER A 270 -0.74 -12.04 56.37
CA SER A 270 -0.50 -13.48 56.31
C SER A 270 -1.75 -14.36 56.07
N GLU A 271 -2.94 -13.87 56.35
CA GLU A 271 -4.16 -14.71 56.28
C GLU A 271 -5.29 -14.13 55.40
N SER A 272 -5.31 -12.84 55.07
CA SER A 272 -6.32 -12.32 54.18
C SER A 272 -5.72 -11.89 52.81
N ARG A 273 -6.05 -12.64 51.78
CA ARG A 273 -5.78 -12.31 50.35
C ARG A 273 -6.36 -10.96 49.89
N ARG A 274 -6.66 -10.04 50.80
CA ARG A 274 -7.45 -8.80 50.57
C ARG A 274 -6.80 -7.58 51.19
N PHE A 275 -5.51 -7.67 51.50
CA PHE A 275 -4.71 -6.53 51.89
C PHE A 275 -4.59 -5.58 50.73
N LEU A 276 -4.88 -4.30 50.95
CA LEU A 276 -4.67 -3.23 50.00
C LEU A 276 -3.75 -2.19 50.62
N LYS A 277 -2.75 -1.71 49.89
CA LYS A 277 -1.77 -0.71 50.40
C LYS A 277 -2.48 0.54 50.91
N GLU A 278 -3.49 1.03 50.18
CA GLU A 278 -4.30 2.19 50.57
C GLU A 278 -5.46 1.82 51.52
N GLY A 279 -5.67 0.52 51.76
CA GLY A 279 -6.67 0.00 52.69
C GLY A 279 -8.12 0.10 52.26
N TRP A 280 -9.00 -0.16 53.21
CA TRP A 280 -10.44 -0.18 53.03
C TRP A 280 -11.09 1.00 53.76
N TYR A 281 -12.09 1.65 53.11
CA TYR A 281 -12.84 2.78 53.63
C TYR A 281 -14.30 2.39 53.85
N GLY A 282 -14.83 2.65 55.06
CA GLY A 282 -16.24 2.43 55.40
C GLY A 282 -17.10 3.64 55.06
N LEU A 283 -18.23 3.44 54.37
CA LEU A 283 -19.18 4.47 54.01
C LEU A 283 -20.62 4.13 54.47
N ARG A 284 -21.35 5.18 54.84
CA ARG A 284 -22.79 5.14 55.02
C ARG A 284 -23.45 6.15 54.07
N ASN A 285 -23.96 5.68 52.95
CA ASN A 285 -24.73 6.49 52.03
C ASN A 285 -26.23 6.53 52.44
N ARG A 286 -27.03 7.35 51.73
CA ARG A 286 -28.46 7.47 51.94
C ARG A 286 -29.17 6.13 51.88
N GLN A 287 -30.05 5.85 52.80
CA GLN A 287 -30.99 4.73 52.74
C GLN A 287 -32.16 5.06 51.81
N ALA A 288 -32.96 4.08 51.43
CA ALA A 288 -34.13 4.27 50.58
C ALA A 288 -35.15 5.29 51.19
N SER A 289 -35.24 5.36 52.51
CA SER A 289 -36.06 6.31 53.25
C SER A 289 -35.47 7.72 53.33
N GLU A 290 -34.19 7.90 52.98
CA GLU A 290 -33.43 9.16 53.15
C GLU A 290 -33.14 9.84 51.79
N LEU A 291 -33.79 9.45 50.69
CA LEU A 291 -33.53 9.98 49.37
C LEU A 291 -33.86 11.48 49.20
N SER A 292 -34.61 12.05 50.09
CA SER A 292 -35.04 13.47 50.09
C SER A 292 -34.12 14.39 50.91
N ILE A 293 -33.21 13.87 51.75
CA ILE A 293 -32.33 14.69 52.59
C ILE A 293 -31.22 15.34 51.74
N THR A 294 -30.77 16.51 52.20
CA THR A 294 -29.64 17.25 51.57
C THR A 294 -28.31 16.51 51.75
N ASP A 295 -27.31 16.92 50.99
CA ASP A 295 -25.95 16.34 51.12
C ASP A 295 -25.34 16.65 52.50
N ASP A 296 -25.57 17.86 53.04
CA ASP A 296 -25.07 18.24 54.35
C ASP A 296 -25.72 17.44 55.48
N GLU A 297 -27.04 17.14 55.36
CA GLU A 297 -27.74 16.30 56.31
C GLU A 297 -27.23 14.85 56.27
N ARG A 298 -26.99 14.32 55.06
CA ARG A 298 -26.39 12.99 54.90
C ARG A 298 -25.01 12.92 55.54
N ASP A 299 -24.15 13.92 55.35
CA ASP A 299 -22.81 13.95 55.91
C ASP A 299 -22.84 13.96 57.44
N LYS A 300 -23.77 14.73 58.06
CA LYS A 300 -23.99 14.72 59.51
C LYS A 300 -24.45 13.34 60.00
N LEU A 301 -25.38 12.71 59.30
CA LEU A 301 -25.85 11.36 59.66
C LEU A 301 -24.77 10.31 59.53
N GLU A 302 -23.87 10.40 58.51
CA GLU A 302 -22.72 9.52 58.36
C GLU A 302 -21.73 9.73 59.52
N GLU A 303 -21.41 10.97 59.88
CA GLU A 303 -20.51 11.29 60.97
C GLU A 303 -21.05 10.82 62.33
N GLU A 304 -22.35 11.01 62.61
CA GLU A 304 -22.98 10.51 63.80
C GLU A 304 -22.98 8.98 63.89
N PHE A 305 -23.25 8.30 62.77
CA PHE A 305 -23.23 6.85 62.68
C PHE A 305 -21.87 6.29 63.06
N PHE A 306 -20.78 6.86 62.53
CA PHE A 306 -19.43 6.37 62.85
C PHE A 306 -18.90 6.82 64.21
N LYS A 307 -19.61 7.65 64.98
CA LYS A 307 -19.34 7.94 66.37
C LYS A 307 -19.90 6.85 67.30
N GLY A 308 -20.77 5.97 66.77
CA GLY A 308 -21.43 4.91 67.56
C GLY A 308 -20.45 3.88 68.15
N ASP A 309 -20.91 3.15 69.17
CA ASP A 309 -20.06 2.32 70.01
C ASP A 309 -19.29 1.19 69.27
N ASP A 310 -19.83 0.65 68.22
CA ASP A 310 -19.19 -0.41 67.45
C ASP A 310 -18.06 0.11 66.53
N TRP A 311 -18.10 1.41 66.11
CA TRP A 311 -17.18 2.03 65.15
C TRP A 311 -16.09 2.87 65.81
N LYS A 312 -16.22 3.21 67.05
CA LYS A 312 -15.27 4.12 67.76
C LYS A 312 -13.83 3.63 67.87
N TYR A 313 -13.61 2.31 67.76
CA TYR A 313 -12.28 1.68 67.85
C TYR A 313 -11.57 1.53 66.52
N LEU A 314 -12.20 1.96 65.44
CA LEU A 314 -11.61 1.91 64.08
C LEU A 314 -10.85 3.19 63.78
N PRO A 315 -9.86 3.10 62.84
CA PRO A 315 -9.13 4.29 62.37
C PRO A 315 -10.11 5.32 61.78
N ARG A 316 -10.17 6.49 62.37
CA ARG A 316 -11.12 7.53 61.99
C ARG A 316 -10.90 8.04 60.55
N ASP A 317 -9.64 8.03 60.10
CA ASP A 317 -9.22 8.40 58.73
C ASP A 317 -9.69 7.41 57.66
N LYS A 318 -10.18 6.23 58.02
CA LYS A 318 -10.75 5.23 57.14
C LYS A 318 -12.30 5.24 57.10
N LEU A 319 -12.94 6.16 57.80
CA LEU A 319 -14.39 6.19 57.88
C LEU A 319 -14.96 7.50 57.29
N GLY A 320 -16.02 7.36 56.52
CA GLY A 320 -16.78 8.45 55.92
C GLY A 320 -16.22 9.00 54.59
N ARG A 321 -17.10 9.59 53.86
CA ARG A 321 -16.89 10.10 52.48
C ARG A 321 -15.73 11.09 52.36
N ASN A 322 -15.58 12.01 53.32
CA ASN A 322 -14.56 13.06 53.27
C ASN A 322 -13.15 12.48 53.36
N ASN A 323 -12.97 11.40 54.14
CA ASN A 323 -11.71 10.70 54.25
C ASN A 323 -11.39 9.89 52.98
N LEU A 324 -12.41 9.23 52.39
CA LEU A 324 -12.26 8.57 51.10
C LEU A 324 -11.86 9.56 49.99
N LYS A 325 -12.53 10.73 49.93
CA LYS A 325 -12.21 11.77 48.91
C LYS A 325 -10.80 12.26 49.05
N ARG A 326 -10.29 12.49 50.28
CA ARG A 326 -8.88 12.85 50.53
C ARG A 326 -7.90 11.74 50.10
N ALA A 327 -8.22 10.49 50.40
CA ALA A 327 -7.41 9.34 50.01
C ALA A 327 -7.34 9.16 48.49
N LEU A 328 -8.46 9.30 47.77
CA LEU A 328 -8.49 9.25 46.32
C LEU A 328 -7.64 10.33 45.67
N VAL A 329 -7.70 11.56 46.17
CA VAL A 329 -6.86 12.65 45.69
C VAL A 329 -5.38 12.36 45.93
N LYS A 330 -5.02 11.91 47.12
CA LYS A 330 -3.63 11.54 47.49
C LYS A 330 -3.11 10.42 46.59
N MET A 331 -3.91 9.37 46.45
CA MET A 331 -3.55 8.21 45.63
C MET A 331 -3.37 8.60 44.16
N ARG A 332 -4.27 9.43 43.60
CA ARG A 332 -4.18 9.96 42.26
C ARG A 332 -2.85 10.71 42.05
N ASN A 333 -2.54 11.64 42.97
CA ASN A 333 -1.33 12.45 42.85
C ASN A 333 -0.07 11.59 42.89
N THR A 334 -0.02 10.58 43.79
CA THR A 334 1.09 9.64 43.84
C THR A 334 1.20 8.81 42.56
N HIS A 335 0.07 8.34 42.03
CA HIS A 335 0.03 7.54 40.83
C HIS A 335 0.42 8.34 39.57
N ILE A 336 -0.02 9.60 39.48
CA ILE A 336 0.42 10.55 38.44
C ILE A 336 1.95 10.68 38.46
N LYS A 337 2.54 10.93 39.62
CA LYS A 337 3.98 11.09 39.77
C LYS A 337 4.77 9.87 39.31
N GLN A 338 4.26 8.68 39.62
CA GLN A 338 4.88 7.40 39.22
C GLN A 338 4.73 7.08 37.74
N SER A 339 3.56 7.35 37.15
CA SER A 339 3.23 7.02 35.75
C SER A 339 3.72 8.07 34.76
N PHE A 340 4.08 9.27 35.22
CA PHE A 340 4.46 10.41 34.37
C PHE A 340 5.61 10.10 33.38
N PRO A 341 6.73 9.49 33.81
CA PRO A 341 7.82 9.16 32.87
C PRO A 341 7.39 8.22 31.75
N GLY A 342 6.52 7.24 32.06
CA GLY A 342 5.96 6.33 31.08
C GLY A 342 5.01 7.02 30.09
N LEU A 343 4.28 8.03 30.54
CA LEU A 343 3.42 8.83 29.66
C LEU A 343 4.25 9.64 28.65
N LEU A 344 5.37 10.22 29.08
CA LEU A 344 6.28 10.95 28.20
C LEU A 344 6.81 10.06 27.08
N LEU A 345 7.30 8.87 27.45
CA LEU A 345 7.81 7.91 26.48
C LEU A 345 6.72 7.46 25.49
N GLU A 346 5.49 7.27 25.96
CA GLU A 346 4.37 6.91 25.10
C GLU A 346 4.04 7.99 24.07
N ILE A 347 4.02 9.27 24.47
CA ILE A 347 3.81 10.40 23.55
C ILE A 347 4.90 10.41 22.47
N GLU A 348 6.17 10.26 22.86
CA GLU A 348 7.31 10.24 21.96
C GLU A 348 7.21 9.10 20.94
N MET A 349 6.95 7.88 21.42
CA MET A 349 6.80 6.70 20.56
C MET A 349 5.60 6.80 19.59
N LYS A 350 4.49 7.38 20.05
CA LYS A 350 3.31 7.57 19.18
C LYS A 350 3.55 8.65 18.13
N LEU A 351 4.23 9.73 18.51
CA LEU A 351 4.61 10.81 17.60
C LEU A 351 5.53 10.28 16.50
N ASP A 352 6.56 9.53 16.85
CA ASP A 352 7.49 8.92 15.90
C ASP A 352 6.78 7.95 14.95
N ARG A 353 5.87 7.11 15.46
CA ARG A 353 5.02 6.25 14.64
C ARG A 353 4.15 7.05 13.68
N CYS A 354 3.52 8.12 14.16
CA CYS A 354 2.65 8.95 13.33
C CYS A 354 3.44 9.58 12.18
N ILE A 355 4.62 10.12 12.45
CA ILE A 355 5.52 10.69 11.46
C ILE A 355 5.93 9.62 10.44
N THR A 356 6.36 8.45 10.92
CA THR A 356 6.74 7.33 10.06
C THR A 356 5.59 6.89 9.14
N HIS A 357 4.36 6.80 9.65
CA HIS A 357 3.19 6.44 8.84
C HIS A 357 2.84 7.53 7.82
N ILE A 358 2.97 8.82 8.16
CA ILE A 358 2.75 9.93 7.22
C ILE A 358 3.81 9.88 6.11
N ASP A 359 5.07 9.62 6.44
CA ASP A 359 6.15 9.50 5.46
C ASP A 359 5.96 8.31 4.52
N GLN A 360 5.44 7.18 5.03
CA GLN A 360 5.07 6.01 4.21
C GLN A 360 3.95 6.30 3.20
N LEU A 361 3.05 7.22 3.50
CA LEU A 361 2.03 7.67 2.55
C LEU A 361 2.61 8.52 1.41
N GLY A 362 3.86 8.95 1.52
CA GLY A 362 4.53 9.83 0.57
C GLY A 362 3.96 11.26 0.55
N PRO A 363 4.40 12.13 -0.37
CA PRO A 363 3.94 13.51 -0.45
C PRO A 363 2.45 13.60 -0.82
N PRO A 364 1.71 14.58 -0.29
CA PRO A 364 0.29 14.76 -0.60
C PRO A 364 0.08 15.12 -2.07
N ARG A 365 -0.94 14.53 -2.70
CA ARG A 365 -1.29 14.68 -4.11
C ARG A 365 -2.69 15.28 -4.30
N THR A 366 -3.07 16.21 -3.44
CA THR A 366 -4.42 16.78 -3.41
C THR A 366 -4.62 17.96 -4.37
N THR A 367 -3.54 18.54 -4.91
CA THR A 367 -3.59 19.67 -5.85
C THR A 367 -3.08 19.29 -7.23
N ASN A 368 -3.65 19.91 -8.29
CA ASN A 368 -3.20 19.71 -9.65
C ASN A 368 -1.70 19.96 -9.82
N GLN A 369 -1.17 20.97 -9.13
CA GLN A 369 0.26 21.28 -9.15
C GLN A 369 1.10 20.14 -8.56
N ALA A 370 0.70 19.55 -7.42
CA ALA A 370 1.41 18.43 -6.80
C ALA A 370 1.39 17.17 -7.69
N GLN A 371 0.24 16.90 -8.32
CA GLN A 371 0.06 15.80 -9.27
C GLN A 371 0.94 15.97 -10.51
N PHE A 372 0.92 17.17 -11.09
CA PHE A 372 1.78 17.52 -12.22
C PHE A 372 3.28 17.39 -11.90
N VAL A 373 3.73 17.94 -10.77
CA VAL A 373 5.14 17.85 -10.33
C VAL A 373 5.57 16.39 -10.13
N LEU A 374 4.68 15.54 -9.60
CA LEU A 374 4.96 14.12 -9.44
C LEU A 374 5.16 13.44 -10.80
N ILE A 375 4.21 13.59 -11.75
CA ILE A 375 4.30 12.98 -13.08
C ILE A 375 5.53 13.51 -13.82
N HIS A 376 5.79 14.82 -13.73
CA HIS A 376 6.96 15.45 -14.34
C HIS A 376 8.28 14.87 -13.80
N ARG A 377 8.38 14.62 -12.50
CA ARG A 377 9.55 13.98 -11.87
C ARG A 377 9.73 12.54 -12.36
N ILE A 378 8.63 11.77 -12.49
CA ILE A 378 8.66 10.42 -13.04
C ILE A 378 9.13 10.45 -14.49
N ALA A 379 8.64 11.39 -15.30
CA ALA A 379 9.06 11.55 -16.69
C ALA A 379 10.56 11.88 -16.81
N MET A 380 11.09 12.74 -15.93
CA MET A 380 12.53 13.03 -15.86
C MET A 380 13.35 11.78 -15.51
N ALA A 381 12.90 11.00 -14.53
CA ALA A 381 13.58 9.77 -14.14
C ALA A 381 13.51 8.73 -15.26
N TYR A 382 12.34 8.56 -15.86
CA TYR A 382 12.13 7.67 -17.00
C TYR A 382 13.01 8.03 -18.20
N SER A 383 12.99 9.27 -18.66
CA SER A 383 13.76 9.71 -19.82
C SER A 383 15.28 9.55 -19.60
N LYS A 384 15.77 9.87 -18.39
CA LYS A 384 17.18 9.67 -18.02
C LYS A 384 17.60 8.21 -18.11
N MET A 385 16.77 7.29 -17.60
CA MET A 385 17.05 5.85 -17.64
C MET A 385 16.91 5.30 -19.07
N ALA A 386 15.90 5.73 -19.81
CA ALA A 386 15.67 5.31 -21.19
C ALA A 386 16.80 5.75 -22.14
N GLU A 387 17.24 7.00 -22.00
CA GLU A 387 18.42 7.50 -22.74
C GLU A 387 19.67 6.69 -22.41
N ALA A 388 19.93 6.44 -21.12
CA ALA A 388 21.06 5.64 -20.69
C ALA A 388 21.02 4.21 -21.25
N ALA A 389 19.84 3.59 -21.29
CA ALA A 389 19.61 2.26 -21.85
C ALA A 389 19.86 2.22 -23.37
N LEU A 390 19.50 3.29 -24.07
CA LEU A 390 19.71 3.44 -25.52
C LEU A 390 21.16 3.79 -25.87
N ASP A 391 21.83 4.60 -25.05
CA ASP A 391 23.20 5.07 -25.29
C ASP A 391 24.27 4.10 -24.78
N GLY A 392 23.87 3.02 -24.10
CA GLY A 392 24.78 2.02 -23.53
C GLY A 392 25.47 2.46 -22.22
N ARG A 393 24.94 3.49 -21.54
CA ARG A 393 25.41 3.94 -20.21
C ARG A 393 24.78 3.09 -19.09
N TYR A 394 25.18 1.83 -19.05
CA TYR A 394 24.51 0.80 -18.25
C TYR A 394 24.77 0.92 -16.75
N GLU A 395 25.74 1.70 -16.32
CA GLU A 395 25.99 2.08 -14.91
C GLU A 395 24.80 2.82 -14.28
N ILE A 396 23.94 3.47 -15.07
CA ILE A 396 22.73 4.17 -14.60
C ILE A 396 21.56 3.20 -14.43
N VAL A 397 21.52 2.14 -15.24
CA VAL A 397 20.34 1.25 -15.35
C VAL A 397 20.48 -0.01 -14.49
N ASN A 398 21.68 -0.52 -14.28
CA ASN A 398 22.07 -1.64 -13.40
C ASN A 398 21.28 -2.99 -13.55
N ASP A 399 20.41 -3.12 -14.56
CA ASP A 399 19.66 -4.35 -14.85
C ASP A 399 19.84 -4.71 -16.31
N GLU A 400 20.43 -5.87 -16.58
CA GLU A 400 20.70 -6.36 -17.94
C GLU A 400 19.44 -6.48 -18.81
N LYS A 401 18.28 -6.68 -18.18
CA LYS A 401 16.99 -6.74 -18.87
C LYS A 401 16.58 -5.40 -19.46
N LEU A 402 17.18 -4.30 -18.99
CA LEU A 402 16.92 -2.94 -19.46
C LEU A 402 17.98 -2.42 -20.41
N PHE A 403 18.98 -3.22 -20.82
CA PHE A 403 20.03 -2.83 -21.75
C PHE A 403 19.51 -2.77 -23.20
N ALA A 404 18.64 -1.77 -23.46
CA ALA A 404 17.90 -1.63 -24.71
C ALA A 404 18.79 -1.77 -25.95
N ARG A 405 19.90 -1.03 -26.02
CA ARG A 405 20.82 -1.05 -27.18
C ARG A 405 21.39 -2.43 -27.42
N ARG A 406 21.81 -3.14 -26.38
CA ARG A 406 22.37 -4.50 -26.49
C ARG A 406 21.31 -5.49 -26.97
N LEU A 407 20.10 -5.43 -26.39
CA LEU A 407 19.02 -6.36 -26.73
C LEU A 407 18.52 -6.15 -28.16
N ILE A 408 18.35 -4.92 -28.61
CA ILE A 408 17.95 -4.60 -29.99
C ILE A 408 19.05 -5.03 -30.98
N ARG A 409 20.34 -4.77 -30.68
CA ARG A 409 21.43 -5.19 -31.53
C ARG A 409 21.47 -6.71 -31.69
N SER A 410 21.25 -7.46 -30.61
CA SER A 410 21.16 -8.93 -30.67
C SER A 410 19.98 -9.36 -31.56
N GLY A 411 18.81 -8.77 -31.41
CA GLY A 411 17.65 -9.09 -32.25
C GLY A 411 17.85 -8.76 -33.74
N LEU A 412 18.55 -7.67 -34.07
CA LEU A 412 18.93 -7.34 -35.46
C LEU A 412 19.96 -8.32 -36.02
N GLN A 413 20.88 -8.81 -35.20
CA GLN A 413 21.82 -9.87 -35.64
C GLN A 413 21.07 -11.17 -35.91
N ASP A 414 20.09 -11.54 -35.07
CA ASP A 414 19.26 -12.72 -35.30
C ASP A 414 18.42 -12.59 -36.57
N PHE A 415 17.93 -11.38 -36.85
CA PHE A 415 17.22 -11.05 -38.08
C PHE A 415 18.15 -11.25 -39.30
N TYR A 416 19.38 -10.70 -39.30
CA TYR A 416 20.36 -10.91 -40.34
C TYR A 416 20.64 -12.38 -40.59
N ASN A 417 20.93 -13.16 -39.54
CA ASN A 417 21.19 -14.59 -39.61
C ASN A 417 19.98 -15.37 -40.18
N SER A 418 18.75 -14.93 -39.84
CA SER A 418 17.52 -15.54 -40.36
C SER A 418 17.31 -15.25 -41.85
N MET A 419 17.65 -14.03 -42.29
CA MET A 419 17.64 -13.68 -43.72
C MET A 419 18.69 -14.42 -44.51
N GLU A 420 19.88 -14.55 -43.97
CA GLU A 420 20.98 -15.29 -44.61
C GLU A 420 20.64 -16.79 -44.80
N LYS A 421 20.10 -17.44 -43.75
CA LYS A 421 19.80 -18.87 -43.75
C LYS A 421 18.49 -19.25 -44.43
N GLY A 422 17.47 -18.42 -44.28
CA GLY A 422 16.08 -18.75 -44.67
C GLY A 422 15.43 -17.78 -45.63
N GLY A 423 16.11 -16.71 -46.05
CA GLY A 423 15.57 -15.69 -46.94
C GLY A 423 15.32 -16.17 -48.36
N LEU A 424 16.14 -17.11 -48.84
CA LEU A 424 15.99 -17.72 -50.17
C LEU A 424 14.83 -18.73 -50.19
N LYS A 425 13.98 -18.62 -51.17
CA LYS A 425 12.93 -19.65 -51.45
C LYS A 425 13.56 -20.87 -52.14
N VAL A 426 14.40 -20.62 -53.11
CA VAL A 426 15.13 -21.64 -53.85
C VAL A 426 16.65 -21.34 -53.71
N PRO A 427 17.46 -22.23 -53.11
CA PRO A 427 18.87 -22.01 -52.97
C PRO A 427 19.56 -21.78 -54.30
N PHE A 428 20.41 -20.76 -54.41
CA PHE A 428 21.31 -20.63 -55.60
C PHE A 428 22.40 -21.66 -55.53
N ARG A 429 22.79 -22.15 -56.68
CA ARG A 429 23.87 -23.15 -56.80
C ARG A 429 25.25 -22.45 -56.75
N ALA A 430 26.13 -23.02 -55.98
CA ALA A 430 27.52 -22.58 -55.96
C ALA A 430 28.28 -23.11 -57.21
N PRO A 431 29.28 -22.36 -57.75
CA PRO A 431 30.11 -22.83 -58.87
C PRO A 431 30.70 -24.18 -58.62
N LYS A 432 31.13 -24.52 -57.42
CA LYS A 432 31.70 -25.85 -57.07
C LYS A 432 30.70 -27.00 -57.22
N GLU A 433 29.42 -26.79 -56.92
CA GLU A 433 28.38 -27.80 -57.07
C GLU A 433 28.15 -28.14 -58.55
N ASP A 434 28.27 -27.14 -59.45
CA ASP A 434 28.17 -27.33 -60.87
C ASP A 434 29.45 -28.11 -61.39
N ALA A 435 30.62 -27.75 -60.84
CA ALA A 435 31.90 -28.42 -61.18
C ALA A 435 31.92 -29.88 -60.73
N GLU A 436 31.40 -30.19 -59.50
CA GLU A 436 31.31 -31.58 -59.04
C GLU A 436 30.37 -32.43 -59.91
N LEU A 437 29.23 -31.81 -60.35
CA LEU A 437 28.25 -32.51 -61.19
C LEU A 437 28.83 -32.80 -62.61
N VAL A 438 29.42 -31.79 -63.26
CA VAL A 438 30.04 -31.90 -64.57
C VAL A 438 31.24 -32.82 -64.53
N GLY A 439 32.08 -32.77 -63.52
CA GLY A 439 33.24 -33.60 -63.35
C GLY A 439 32.95 -35.11 -63.33
N ARG A 440 31.75 -35.53 -62.95
CA ARG A 440 31.33 -36.97 -62.94
C ARG A 440 30.91 -37.48 -64.29
N MET A 441 30.84 -36.65 -65.37
CA MET A 441 30.24 -36.95 -66.67
C MET A 441 31.26 -36.75 -67.79
N PRO A 442 31.73 -37.85 -68.47
CA PRO A 442 32.76 -37.75 -69.46
C PRO A 442 32.30 -37.14 -70.79
N ASP A 443 31.03 -37.21 -71.14
CA ASP A 443 30.50 -36.87 -72.46
C ASP A 443 29.69 -35.56 -72.42
N HIS A 444 29.63 -34.84 -73.50
CA HIS A 444 29.18 -33.42 -73.68
C HIS A 444 27.72 -33.15 -73.44
N GLU A 445 26.98 -33.95 -72.61
CA GLU A 445 25.59 -33.66 -72.17
C GLU A 445 25.43 -32.77 -70.93
N TRP A 446 26.43 -31.95 -70.60
CA TRP A 446 26.46 -31.07 -69.46
C TRP A 446 25.22 -30.18 -69.39
N ALA A 447 24.72 -29.70 -70.53
CA ALA A 447 23.51 -28.83 -70.54
C ALA A 447 22.29 -29.55 -69.99
N GLY A 448 22.05 -30.81 -70.41
CA GLY A 448 20.88 -31.56 -69.90
C GLY A 448 20.96 -31.85 -68.41
N VAL A 449 22.16 -32.18 -67.93
CA VAL A 449 22.36 -32.50 -66.48
C VAL A 449 22.28 -31.29 -65.59
N LEU A 450 22.90 -30.19 -65.99
CA LEU A 450 22.80 -28.91 -65.25
C LEU A 450 21.37 -28.42 -65.23
N LEU A 451 20.68 -28.38 -66.36
CA LEU A 451 19.25 -27.94 -66.46
C LEU A 451 18.29 -28.83 -65.65
N ALA A 452 18.64 -30.09 -65.42
CA ALA A 452 17.82 -31.00 -64.60
C ALA A 452 17.98 -30.74 -63.09
N THR A 453 18.90 -29.89 -62.64
CA THR A 453 19.01 -29.54 -61.22
C THR A 453 17.83 -28.68 -60.75
N PRO A 454 17.34 -28.80 -59.49
CA PRO A 454 16.15 -28.11 -59.02
C PRO A 454 16.17 -26.59 -59.27
N THR A 455 17.32 -25.93 -59.05
CA THR A 455 17.47 -24.47 -59.23
C THR A 455 17.38 -24.05 -60.68
N TYR A 456 18.09 -24.76 -61.55
CA TYR A 456 18.09 -24.44 -63.00
C TYR A 456 16.79 -24.88 -63.70
N SER A 457 16.19 -26.05 -63.29
CA SER A 457 14.88 -26.45 -63.76
C SER A 457 13.79 -25.40 -63.42
N TRP A 458 13.79 -24.89 -62.15
CA TRP A 458 12.87 -23.83 -61.76
C TRP A 458 13.02 -22.56 -62.61
N ILE A 459 14.28 -22.15 -62.92
CA ILE A 459 14.52 -20.98 -63.79
C ILE A 459 14.09 -21.29 -65.22
N GLN A 460 14.45 -22.47 -65.77
CA GLN A 460 14.14 -22.91 -67.13
C GLN A 460 12.66 -23.03 -67.36
N GLU A 461 11.91 -23.62 -66.41
CA GLU A 461 10.45 -23.72 -66.48
C GLU A 461 9.75 -22.33 -66.54
N ALA A 462 10.28 -21.35 -65.78
CA ALA A 462 9.78 -19.99 -65.83
C ALA A 462 10.11 -19.32 -67.18
N ILE A 463 11.32 -19.52 -67.73
CA ILE A 463 11.70 -19.01 -69.02
C ILE A 463 10.80 -19.59 -70.13
N GLU A 464 10.60 -20.92 -70.16
CA GLU A 464 9.79 -21.57 -71.18
C GLU A 464 8.29 -21.14 -71.10
N ARG A 465 7.78 -21.05 -69.88
CA ARG A 465 6.36 -20.66 -69.67
C ARG A 465 6.05 -19.24 -70.12
N TYR A 466 6.98 -18.32 -70.00
CA TYR A 466 6.78 -16.89 -70.25
C TYR A 466 7.62 -16.35 -71.40
N ARG A 467 8.24 -17.21 -72.21
CA ARG A 467 8.97 -16.84 -73.41
C ARG A 467 8.07 -16.10 -74.39
N GLY A 468 8.56 -14.96 -74.86
CA GLY A 468 7.90 -14.11 -75.84
C GLY A 468 8.51 -14.27 -77.22
N LYS A 469 9.11 -13.21 -77.76
CA LYS A 469 9.76 -13.14 -79.06
C LYS A 469 11.30 -13.13 -78.98
N GLU A 470 11.82 -13.35 -77.80
CA GLU A 470 13.24 -13.28 -77.50
C GLU A 470 13.97 -14.50 -78.09
N ASP A 471 15.25 -14.31 -78.39
CA ASP A 471 16.12 -15.38 -78.85
C ASP A 471 16.34 -16.42 -77.71
N ALA A 472 16.81 -17.60 -78.04
CA ALA A 472 16.87 -18.73 -77.13
C ALA A 472 17.78 -18.49 -75.92
N ASP A 473 18.77 -17.64 -76.03
CA ASP A 473 19.73 -17.24 -75.00
C ASP A 473 19.35 -15.94 -74.27
N GLU A 474 18.32 -15.21 -74.75
CA GLU A 474 17.80 -14.02 -74.15
C GLU A 474 16.59 -14.33 -73.21
N VAL A 475 16.56 -13.63 -72.10
CA VAL A 475 15.48 -13.75 -71.09
C VAL A 475 14.95 -12.37 -70.82
N ASN A 476 13.63 -12.17 -71.04
CA ASN A 476 12.99 -10.89 -70.82
C ASN A 476 12.94 -10.47 -69.34
N LEU A 477 12.86 -9.18 -69.06
CA LEU A 477 12.84 -8.63 -67.71
C LEU A 477 11.63 -9.11 -66.88
N PRO A 478 10.42 -9.23 -67.40
CA PRO A 478 9.26 -9.78 -66.67
C PRO A 478 9.47 -11.15 -66.06
N VAL A 479 10.16 -12.06 -66.78
CA VAL A 479 10.54 -13.39 -66.24
C VAL A 479 11.47 -13.26 -65.03
N LYS A 480 12.52 -12.41 -65.17
CA LYS A 480 13.43 -12.16 -64.06
C LYS A 480 12.74 -11.53 -62.85
N THR A 481 11.79 -10.63 -63.08
CA THR A 481 11.02 -10.03 -61.99
C THR A 481 10.07 -11.04 -61.32
N LEU A 482 9.46 -11.96 -62.08
CA LEU A 482 8.65 -13.03 -61.54
C LEU A 482 9.48 -13.98 -60.64
N LEU A 483 10.64 -14.44 -61.16
CA LEU A 483 11.57 -15.27 -60.38
C LEU A 483 12.07 -14.55 -59.10
N TRP A 484 12.31 -13.26 -59.19
CA TRP A 484 12.69 -12.44 -58.04
C TRP A 484 11.61 -12.44 -56.96
N LYS A 485 10.34 -12.17 -57.35
CA LYS A 485 9.19 -12.19 -56.43
C LYS A 485 9.03 -13.56 -55.74
N GLN A 486 9.21 -14.65 -56.48
CA GLN A 486 9.19 -15.96 -55.89
C GLN A 486 10.37 -16.20 -54.94
N GLN A 487 11.55 -15.70 -55.25
CA GLN A 487 12.76 -15.89 -54.48
C GLN A 487 12.69 -15.19 -53.10
N MET A 488 12.11 -13.99 -53.05
CA MET A 488 12.01 -13.21 -51.82
C MET A 488 10.75 -13.55 -50.99
N ALA A 489 9.95 -14.57 -51.35
CA ALA A 489 8.69 -14.88 -50.68
C ALA A 489 8.78 -15.08 -49.16
N ASN A 490 9.94 -15.53 -48.66
CA ASN A 490 10.19 -15.76 -47.24
C ASN A 490 10.47 -14.45 -46.45
N TRP A 491 10.88 -13.36 -47.12
CA TRP A 491 11.33 -12.13 -46.49
C TRP A 491 10.26 -11.52 -45.60
N LYS A 492 9.02 -11.53 -46.09
CA LYS A 492 7.86 -10.96 -45.36
C LYS A 492 7.68 -11.61 -43.99
N HIS A 493 7.67 -12.92 -43.92
CA HIS A 493 7.50 -13.64 -42.66
C HIS A 493 8.66 -13.40 -41.69
N ILE A 494 9.91 -13.45 -42.18
CA ILE A 494 11.11 -13.24 -41.37
C ILE A 494 11.12 -11.81 -40.83
N ALA A 495 10.83 -10.80 -41.65
CA ALA A 495 10.84 -9.40 -41.25
C ALA A 495 9.71 -9.04 -40.28
N ILE A 496 8.51 -9.60 -40.48
CA ILE A 496 7.40 -9.42 -39.51
C ILE A 496 7.77 -10.02 -38.15
N SER A 497 8.36 -11.22 -38.12
CA SER A 497 8.82 -11.83 -36.88
C SER A 497 9.89 -10.99 -36.18
N ALA A 498 10.86 -10.48 -36.95
CA ALA A 498 11.89 -9.59 -36.42
C ALA A 498 11.32 -8.29 -35.83
N LEU A 499 10.34 -7.66 -36.51
CA LEU A 499 9.66 -6.46 -36.01
C LEU A 499 8.90 -6.76 -34.72
N GLN A 500 8.17 -7.88 -34.66
CA GLN A 500 7.46 -8.28 -33.44
C GLN A 500 8.41 -8.48 -32.25
N ASN A 501 9.57 -9.08 -32.49
CA ASN A 501 10.59 -9.27 -31.46
C ASN A 501 11.20 -7.94 -31.00
N ALA A 502 11.46 -7.01 -31.91
CA ALA A 502 11.95 -5.67 -31.60
C ALA A 502 10.90 -4.90 -30.77
N GLN A 503 9.61 -4.94 -31.15
CA GLN A 503 8.51 -4.34 -30.41
C GLN A 503 8.42 -4.90 -28.99
N LYS A 504 8.40 -6.24 -28.83
CA LYS A 504 8.37 -6.88 -27.51
C LYS A 504 9.56 -6.47 -26.64
N THR A 505 10.73 -6.35 -27.22
CA THR A 505 11.91 -5.90 -26.49
C THR A 505 11.76 -4.47 -26.00
N VAL A 506 11.32 -3.55 -26.86
CA VAL A 506 11.10 -2.14 -26.50
C VAL A 506 10.02 -2.03 -25.42
N ASP A 507 8.90 -2.74 -25.56
CA ASP A 507 7.80 -2.74 -24.60
C ASP A 507 8.25 -3.27 -23.22
N SER A 508 9.01 -4.37 -23.22
CA SER A 508 9.56 -4.96 -21.99
C SER A 508 10.52 -4.02 -21.26
N VAL A 509 11.42 -3.38 -22.03
CA VAL A 509 12.37 -2.40 -21.47
C VAL A 509 11.62 -1.17 -20.95
N SER A 510 10.66 -0.65 -21.70
CA SER A 510 9.85 0.50 -21.28
C SER A 510 9.10 0.21 -19.97
N ALA A 511 8.43 -0.95 -19.88
CA ALA A 511 7.75 -1.39 -18.67
C ALA A 511 8.70 -1.54 -17.46
N GLY A 512 9.89 -2.07 -17.69
CA GLY A 512 10.94 -2.20 -16.68
C GLY A 512 11.45 -0.85 -16.19
N ILE A 513 11.65 0.11 -17.07
CA ILE A 513 12.04 1.48 -16.72
C ILE A 513 10.91 2.20 -15.95
N PHE A 514 9.64 2.04 -16.35
CA PHE A 514 8.50 2.56 -15.59
C PHE A 514 8.48 2.02 -14.15
N LYS A 515 8.70 0.72 -14.00
CA LYS A 515 8.77 0.10 -12.68
C LYS A 515 9.91 0.66 -11.80
N ALA A 516 11.03 1.02 -12.41
CA ALA A 516 12.16 1.59 -11.70
C ALA A 516 12.00 3.10 -11.44
N ALA A 517 11.41 3.85 -12.36
CA ALA A 517 11.20 5.30 -12.26
C ALA A 517 9.97 5.68 -11.41
N CYS A 518 8.98 4.78 -11.29
CA CYS A 518 7.74 5.00 -10.56
C CYS A 518 7.60 3.96 -9.45
N PRO A 519 7.89 4.31 -8.16
CA PRO A 519 7.73 3.41 -7.02
C PRO A 519 6.25 3.02 -6.77
N ASP A 520 5.31 3.89 -7.11
CA ASP A 520 3.87 3.67 -7.03
C ASP A 520 3.43 2.82 -8.23
N LYS A 521 3.13 1.54 -7.97
CA LYS A 521 2.77 0.56 -9.02
C LYS A 521 1.49 0.94 -9.77
N ASP A 522 0.49 1.44 -9.05
CA ASP A 522 -0.82 1.79 -9.63
C ASP A 522 -0.69 3.00 -10.54
N LEU A 523 0.05 4.01 -10.10
CA LEU A 523 0.38 5.17 -10.93
C LEU A 523 1.20 4.77 -12.17
N GLY A 524 2.16 3.86 -12.02
CA GLY A 524 2.96 3.35 -13.14
C GLY A 524 2.11 2.65 -14.20
N VAL A 525 1.13 1.86 -13.80
CA VAL A 525 0.17 1.22 -14.72
C VAL A 525 -0.72 2.25 -15.43
N LYS A 526 -1.26 3.22 -14.70
CA LYS A 526 -2.10 4.30 -15.27
C LYS A 526 -1.34 5.13 -16.30
N LEU A 527 -0.08 5.47 -16.01
CA LEU A 527 0.77 6.20 -16.95
C LEU A 527 1.06 5.40 -18.21
N GLN A 528 1.33 4.10 -18.10
CA GLN A 528 1.52 3.24 -19.26
C GLN A 528 0.23 3.13 -20.11
N GLN A 529 -0.93 3.01 -19.48
CA GLN A 529 -2.22 3.01 -20.16
C GLN A 529 -2.49 4.34 -20.87
N TRP A 530 -2.19 5.45 -20.24
CA TRP A 530 -2.34 6.79 -20.83
C TRP A 530 -1.46 6.97 -22.08
N LEU A 531 -0.26 6.40 -22.11
CA LEU A 531 0.68 6.44 -23.23
C LEU A 531 0.42 5.37 -24.30
N GLN A 532 -0.50 4.45 -24.07
CA GLN A 532 -0.71 3.27 -24.92
C GLN A 532 -1.05 3.62 -26.37
N ASP A 533 -1.84 4.65 -26.61
CA ASP A 533 -2.25 5.06 -27.96
C ASP A 533 -1.05 5.58 -28.76
N ASP A 534 -0.16 6.36 -28.15
CA ASP A 534 1.03 6.88 -28.80
C ASP A 534 2.07 5.76 -29.04
N PHE A 535 2.23 4.83 -28.11
CA PHE A 535 3.07 3.64 -28.33
C PHE A 535 2.52 2.77 -29.45
N ALA A 536 1.21 2.60 -29.52
CA ALA A 536 0.56 1.89 -30.62
C ALA A 536 0.73 2.62 -31.96
N LYS A 537 0.77 3.95 -31.96
CA LYS A 537 1.05 4.75 -33.15
C LYS A 537 2.47 4.52 -33.67
N ALA A 538 3.48 4.51 -32.81
CA ALA A 538 4.87 4.17 -33.18
C ALA A 538 4.96 2.77 -33.79
N SER A 539 4.26 1.79 -33.19
CA SER A 539 4.19 0.42 -33.69
C SER A 539 3.48 0.32 -35.05
N ARG A 540 2.41 1.09 -35.29
CA ARG A 540 1.73 1.16 -36.60
C ARG A 540 2.66 1.74 -37.65
N ASN A 541 3.32 2.86 -37.36
CA ASN A 541 4.25 3.48 -38.28
C ASN A 541 5.40 2.53 -38.66
N ALA A 542 5.96 1.79 -37.72
CA ALA A 542 6.98 0.77 -37.97
C ALA A 542 6.48 -0.36 -38.90
N LYS A 543 5.23 -0.78 -38.74
CA LYS A 543 4.60 -1.80 -39.62
C LYS A 543 4.35 -1.28 -41.03
N ASP A 544 3.92 -0.04 -41.14
CA ASP A 544 3.66 0.60 -42.45
C ASP A 544 4.98 0.83 -43.20
N GLU A 545 6.03 1.26 -42.51
CA GLU A 545 7.37 1.38 -43.10
C GLU A 545 7.91 0.03 -43.56
N LEU A 546 7.77 -1.01 -42.77
CA LEU A 546 8.15 -2.37 -43.19
C LEU A 546 7.39 -2.82 -44.43
N ARG A 547 6.08 -2.48 -44.53
CA ARG A 547 5.31 -2.81 -45.73
C ARG A 547 5.86 -2.09 -46.96
N HIS A 548 6.18 -0.79 -46.85
CA HIS A 548 6.77 -0.02 -47.93
C HIS A 548 8.12 -0.61 -48.39
N LEU A 549 8.99 -0.98 -47.43
CA LEU A 549 10.28 -1.63 -47.79
C LEU A 549 10.06 -2.95 -48.51
N LEU A 550 9.10 -3.76 -48.14
CA LEU A 550 8.77 -5.02 -48.78
C LEU A 550 8.18 -4.79 -50.20
N ASP A 551 7.27 -3.81 -50.31
CA ASP A 551 6.64 -3.46 -51.60
C ASP A 551 7.70 -2.88 -52.58
N ASP A 552 8.65 -2.08 -52.10
CA ASP A 552 9.76 -1.53 -52.90
C ASP A 552 10.68 -2.65 -53.44
N GLU A 553 11.00 -3.62 -52.61
CA GLU A 553 11.82 -4.77 -53.06
C GLU A 553 11.03 -5.71 -53.95
N GLU A 554 9.76 -5.94 -53.72
CA GLU A 554 8.86 -6.75 -54.58
C GLU A 554 8.62 -6.11 -55.95
N GLY A 555 8.45 -4.77 -55.98
CA GLY A 555 8.22 -3.97 -57.17
C GLY A 555 9.52 -3.67 -57.95
N ALA A 556 10.66 -3.99 -57.42
CA ALA A 556 11.93 -3.64 -58.03
C ALA A 556 12.13 -4.20 -59.45
N SER A 557 12.61 -3.33 -60.34
CA SER A 557 12.95 -3.71 -61.73
C SER A 557 14.29 -4.45 -61.80
N LEU A 558 14.77 -5.03 -60.70
CA LEU A 558 16.13 -5.63 -60.55
C LEU A 558 17.24 -4.67 -60.89
N HIS A 559 17.01 -3.39 -60.71
CA HIS A 559 18.02 -2.35 -60.97
C HIS A 559 18.69 -1.91 -59.64
N THR A 560 20.00 -1.81 -59.65
CA THR A 560 20.81 -1.21 -58.60
C THR A 560 22.04 -0.53 -59.21
N LEU A 561 22.41 0.58 -58.64
CA LEU A 561 23.62 1.29 -58.98
C LEU A 561 24.84 0.78 -58.20
N ASN A 562 24.65 -0.19 -57.31
CA ASN A 562 25.74 -0.73 -56.49
C ASN A 562 26.70 -1.56 -57.40
N PRO A 563 27.96 -1.18 -57.53
CA PRO A 563 28.94 -1.86 -58.37
C PRO A 563 29.19 -3.30 -57.94
N LEU A 564 29.02 -3.63 -56.68
CA LEU A 564 29.19 -5.00 -56.15
C LEU A 564 28.35 -6.03 -56.90
N ARG A 565 27.19 -5.63 -57.41
CA ARG A 565 26.37 -6.56 -58.21
C ARG A 565 27.08 -7.07 -59.44
N GLN A 566 27.70 -6.16 -60.19
CA GLN A 566 28.41 -6.51 -61.43
C GLN A 566 29.67 -7.33 -61.11
N GLU A 567 30.42 -6.93 -60.10
CA GLU A 567 31.61 -7.68 -59.64
C GLU A 567 31.24 -9.11 -59.24
N LYS A 568 30.22 -9.29 -58.41
CA LYS A 568 29.76 -10.61 -57.98
C LYS A 568 29.24 -11.46 -59.13
N ARG A 569 28.51 -10.88 -60.07
CA ARG A 569 28.06 -11.59 -61.26
C ARG A 569 29.22 -12.08 -62.11
N GLN A 570 30.24 -11.25 -62.35
CA GLN A 570 31.45 -11.65 -63.10
C GLN A 570 32.22 -12.72 -62.33
N LEU A 571 32.33 -12.59 -61.01
CA LEU A 571 33.03 -13.57 -60.19
C LEU A 571 32.33 -14.94 -60.21
N HIS A 572 31.00 -14.99 -60.14
CA HIS A 572 30.20 -16.22 -60.27
C HIS A 572 30.47 -16.91 -61.60
N GLN A 573 30.49 -16.17 -62.73
CA GLN A 573 30.78 -16.70 -64.06
C GLN A 573 32.20 -17.22 -64.16
N GLN A 574 33.21 -16.48 -63.71
CA GLN A 574 34.57 -16.85 -63.71
C GLN A 574 34.84 -18.07 -62.84
N ASN A 575 34.34 -18.10 -61.61
CA ASN A 575 34.52 -19.23 -60.71
C ASN A 575 33.90 -20.52 -61.31
N ARG A 576 32.66 -20.42 -61.89
CA ARG A 576 32.06 -21.60 -62.54
C ARG A 576 32.94 -22.20 -63.61
N ILE A 577 33.50 -21.39 -64.49
CA ILE A 577 34.38 -21.89 -65.54
C ILE A 577 35.68 -22.42 -64.93
N SER A 578 36.24 -21.75 -63.93
CA SER A 578 37.48 -22.19 -63.26
C SER A 578 37.28 -23.51 -62.50
N ASP A 579 36.22 -23.61 -61.68
CA ASP A 579 35.97 -24.80 -60.85
C ASP A 579 35.65 -26.01 -61.71
N ILE A 580 34.84 -25.83 -62.78
CA ILE A 580 34.65 -26.95 -63.80
C ILE A 580 35.92 -27.34 -64.45
N THR A 581 36.81 -26.38 -64.83
CA THR A 581 38.09 -26.67 -65.45
C THR A 581 38.99 -27.48 -64.52
N GLU A 582 39.05 -27.10 -63.24
CA GLU A 582 39.81 -27.83 -62.21
C GLU A 582 39.24 -29.22 -61.95
N ALA A 583 37.94 -29.40 -61.85
CA ALA A 583 37.30 -30.68 -61.67
C ALA A 583 37.61 -31.66 -62.85
N LEU A 584 37.52 -31.14 -64.05
CA LEU A 584 37.85 -31.93 -65.24
C LEU A 584 39.34 -32.33 -65.29
N LYS A 585 40.27 -31.43 -64.99
CA LYS A 585 41.68 -31.72 -64.89
C LYS A 585 41.99 -32.79 -63.83
N ALA A 586 41.35 -32.70 -62.67
CA ALA A 586 41.55 -33.69 -61.62
C ALA A 586 41.07 -35.09 -62.01
N GLN A 587 40.00 -35.19 -62.78
CA GLN A 587 39.39 -36.46 -63.14
C GLN A 587 39.95 -37.04 -64.44
N TYR A 588 40.43 -36.18 -65.35
CA TYR A 588 41.03 -36.59 -66.67
C TYR A 588 42.42 -35.96 -66.84
N PRO A 589 43.49 -36.50 -66.20
CA PRO A 589 44.83 -35.94 -66.24
C PRO A 589 45.42 -35.91 -67.60
N THR A 590 44.89 -36.76 -68.51
CA THR A 590 45.36 -36.86 -69.92
C THR A 590 44.91 -35.74 -70.83
N PHE A 591 43.99 -34.88 -70.36
CA PHE A 591 43.47 -33.75 -71.16
C PHE A 591 44.48 -32.64 -71.47
N GLU A 592 45.61 -32.61 -70.80
CA GLU A 592 46.73 -31.68 -71.04
C GLU A 592 48.00 -32.25 -71.65
N GLN A 593 48.07 -33.59 -71.89
CA GLN A 593 49.29 -34.17 -72.56
C GLN A 593 49.13 -34.15 -74.05
N PRO A 594 49.97 -33.40 -74.81
CA PRO A 594 50.04 -33.57 -76.25
C PRO A 594 50.57 -35.00 -76.48
N HIS A 595 49.88 -35.77 -77.32
CA HIS A 595 50.40 -37.04 -77.74
C HIS A 595 51.83 -36.85 -78.33
N ALA A 596 52.80 -37.57 -77.79
CA ALA A 596 54.24 -37.49 -78.14
C ALA A 596 54.57 -37.96 -79.52
N ALA A 597 53.64 -38.11 -80.44
CA ALA A 597 53.79 -38.67 -81.77
C ALA A 597 53.50 -37.70 -82.94
N ASP A 598 53.05 -36.49 -82.74
CA ASP A 598 52.73 -35.55 -83.81
C ASP A 598 53.79 -34.43 -83.95
N PRO A 599 54.17 -34.06 -85.19
CA PRO A 599 55.17 -32.98 -85.39
C PRO A 599 54.57 -31.63 -84.89
N PRO A 600 55.44 -30.69 -84.49
CA PRO A 600 55.01 -29.48 -83.88
C PRO A 600 54.26 -28.55 -84.83
N LEU A 601 52.99 -28.81 -85.09
CA LEU A 601 52.09 -27.79 -85.56
C LEU A 601 51.91 -26.84 -84.39
N LYS A 602 52.27 -25.57 -84.62
CA LYS A 602 51.95 -24.46 -83.72
C LYS A 602 50.42 -24.31 -83.63
N VAL A 603 49.74 -25.26 -83.05
CA VAL A 603 48.40 -25.10 -82.54
C VAL A 603 48.54 -24.36 -81.21
N ASN A 604 48.08 -23.14 -81.19
CA ASN A 604 47.88 -22.47 -79.94
C ASN A 604 47.11 -23.40 -79.02
N ALA A 605 47.73 -23.87 -77.95
CA ALA A 605 47.09 -24.76 -76.98
C ALA A 605 45.82 -24.08 -76.48
N ILE A 606 44.63 -24.48 -77.01
CA ILE A 606 43.33 -23.99 -76.52
C ILE A 606 43.33 -24.48 -75.08
N SER A 607 43.37 -23.52 -74.16
CA SER A 607 43.37 -23.88 -72.73
C SER A 607 42.07 -24.61 -72.42
N THR A 608 42.09 -25.60 -71.52
CA THR A 608 40.93 -26.31 -71.03
C THR A 608 39.82 -25.33 -70.59
N TYR A 609 40.23 -24.18 -70.06
CA TYR A 609 39.36 -23.08 -69.74
C TYR A 609 38.51 -22.56 -70.94
N THR A 610 39.16 -22.38 -72.10
CA THR A 610 38.57 -21.95 -73.35
C THR A 610 37.57 -22.99 -73.86
N VAL A 611 37.90 -24.27 -73.76
CA VAL A 611 37.03 -25.37 -74.14
C VAL A 611 35.79 -25.44 -73.24
N VAL A 612 35.95 -25.41 -71.95
CA VAL A 612 34.83 -25.37 -70.98
C VAL A 612 33.91 -24.17 -71.25
N ARG A 613 34.51 -23.02 -71.47
CA ARG A 613 33.72 -21.80 -71.83
C ARG A 613 32.94 -22.00 -73.13
N SER A 614 33.52 -22.58 -74.13
CA SER A 614 32.88 -22.85 -75.41
C SER A 614 31.70 -23.81 -75.23
N ILE A 615 31.88 -24.90 -74.50
CA ILE A 615 30.84 -25.93 -74.28
C ILE A 615 29.69 -25.33 -73.52
N LEU A 616 29.91 -24.58 -72.46
CA LEU A 616 28.83 -23.90 -71.68
C LEU A 616 28.10 -22.88 -72.54
N ALA A 617 28.72 -22.26 -73.52
CA ALA A 617 28.15 -21.31 -74.46
C ALA A 617 27.41 -21.95 -75.64
N HIS A 618 27.47 -23.23 -75.84
CA HIS A 618 26.95 -23.92 -77.02
C HIS A 618 25.42 -24.13 -76.97
N ASP A 619 24.83 -24.41 -75.73
CA ASP A 619 23.41 -24.56 -75.57
C ASP A 619 22.78 -23.21 -75.14
N ALA A 620 22.01 -22.61 -76.04
CA ALA A 620 21.37 -21.30 -75.79
C ALA A 620 20.44 -21.29 -74.55
N ARG A 621 19.75 -22.40 -74.24
CA ARG A 621 18.87 -22.55 -73.07
C ARG A 621 19.69 -22.53 -71.80
N LEU A 622 20.86 -23.26 -71.81
CA LEU A 622 21.76 -23.25 -70.66
C LEU A 622 22.35 -21.85 -70.44
N VAL A 623 22.76 -21.16 -71.49
CA VAL A 623 23.27 -19.79 -71.42
C VAL A 623 22.24 -18.85 -70.81
N GLY A 624 20.98 -18.85 -71.26
CA GLY A 624 19.88 -18.04 -70.76
C GLY A 624 19.62 -18.34 -69.26
N THR A 625 19.64 -19.62 -68.87
CA THR A 625 19.38 -20.05 -67.50
C THR A 625 20.54 -19.65 -66.56
N LEU A 626 21.81 -19.87 -66.93
CA LEU A 626 22.96 -19.49 -66.14
C LEU A 626 23.09 -17.97 -65.97
N ASN A 627 22.84 -17.22 -67.06
CA ASN A 627 22.85 -15.75 -67.01
C ASN A 627 21.76 -15.22 -66.09
N THR A 628 20.57 -15.83 -66.08
CA THR A 628 19.46 -15.45 -65.21
C THR A 628 19.79 -15.81 -63.74
N HIS A 629 20.31 -17.01 -63.50
CA HIS A 629 20.77 -17.45 -62.17
C HIS A 629 21.78 -16.46 -61.61
N ASP A 630 22.86 -16.15 -62.33
CA ASP A 630 23.94 -15.29 -61.86
C ASP A 630 23.47 -13.86 -61.66
N SER A 631 22.52 -13.39 -62.50
CA SER A 631 21.90 -12.09 -62.35
C SER A 631 21.02 -12.01 -61.10
N LEU A 632 20.23 -13.07 -60.79
CA LEU A 632 19.39 -13.14 -59.58
C LEU A 632 20.26 -13.35 -58.35
N ALA A 633 21.25 -14.21 -58.34
CA ALA A 633 22.13 -14.44 -57.20
C ALA A 633 22.90 -13.19 -56.79
N SER A 634 23.52 -12.52 -57.76
CA SER A 634 24.26 -11.27 -57.53
C SER A 634 23.35 -10.14 -57.06
N TYR A 635 22.12 -10.06 -57.57
CA TYR A 635 21.14 -9.07 -57.12
C TYR A 635 20.62 -9.38 -55.69
N TYR A 636 20.31 -10.66 -55.41
CA TYR A 636 19.85 -11.08 -54.11
C TYR A 636 20.81 -10.70 -52.99
N ASP A 637 22.07 -10.92 -53.17
CA ASP A 637 23.09 -10.64 -52.17
C ASP A 637 23.13 -9.11 -51.82
N VAL A 638 23.07 -8.26 -52.84
CA VAL A 638 23.04 -6.81 -52.64
C VAL A 638 21.70 -6.34 -52.06
N ALA A 639 20.58 -6.87 -52.53
CA ALA A 639 19.25 -6.50 -52.09
C ALA A 639 18.98 -6.95 -50.64
N MET A 640 19.38 -8.15 -50.27
CA MET A 640 19.22 -8.68 -48.92
C MET A 640 19.96 -7.83 -47.89
N HIS A 641 21.20 -7.45 -48.11
CA HIS A 641 21.96 -6.58 -47.21
C HIS A 641 21.31 -5.20 -47.11
N ARG A 642 20.94 -4.60 -48.24
CA ARG A 642 20.23 -3.32 -48.27
C ARG A 642 18.92 -3.37 -47.49
N PHE A 643 18.13 -4.43 -47.64
CA PHE A 643 16.86 -4.62 -46.94
C PHE A 643 17.06 -4.75 -45.44
N VAL A 644 18.07 -5.50 -44.99
CA VAL A 644 18.40 -5.63 -43.55
C VAL A 644 18.86 -4.29 -42.99
N ASP A 645 19.69 -3.52 -43.68
CA ASP A 645 20.14 -2.20 -43.25
C ASP A 645 18.97 -1.19 -43.19
N ASN A 646 18.10 -1.22 -44.20
CA ASN A 646 16.91 -0.37 -44.21
C ASN A 646 15.90 -0.76 -43.09
N PHE A 647 15.73 -2.05 -42.83
CA PHE A 647 14.91 -2.52 -41.72
C PHE A 647 15.47 -2.00 -40.37
N ALA A 648 16.77 -2.11 -40.15
CA ALA A 648 17.41 -1.65 -38.92
C ALA A 648 17.24 -0.12 -38.77
N THR A 649 17.50 0.66 -39.82
CA THR A 649 17.52 2.13 -39.75
C THR A 649 16.14 2.78 -39.89
N GLN A 650 15.33 2.34 -40.86
CA GLN A 650 14.05 3.00 -41.15
C GLN A 650 12.91 2.44 -40.30
N VAL A 651 12.89 1.13 -40.02
CA VAL A 651 11.81 0.54 -39.21
C VAL A 651 12.13 0.62 -37.72
N VAL A 652 13.28 0.10 -37.30
CA VAL A 652 13.60 0.00 -35.85
C VAL A 652 14.08 1.34 -35.30
N GLU A 653 15.17 1.90 -35.84
CA GLU A 653 15.77 3.12 -35.28
C GLU A 653 14.83 4.32 -35.42
N ARG A 654 14.17 4.52 -36.56
CA ARG A 654 13.31 5.67 -36.81
C ARG A 654 12.02 5.63 -36.00
N HIS A 655 11.33 4.49 -35.97
CA HIS A 655 9.98 4.39 -35.39
C HIS A 655 9.92 3.83 -33.99
N LEU A 656 10.75 2.82 -33.66
CA LEU A 656 10.70 2.22 -32.32
C LEU A 656 11.66 2.89 -31.32
N LEU A 657 12.85 3.31 -31.78
CA LEU A 657 13.86 3.94 -30.93
C LEU A 657 13.98 5.46 -31.15
N GLY A 658 13.27 6.00 -32.13
CA GLY A 658 13.26 7.42 -32.45
C GLY A 658 12.51 8.28 -31.42
N PRO A 659 12.44 9.61 -31.62
CA PRO A 659 11.84 10.56 -30.67
C PRO A 659 10.39 10.25 -30.29
N ASN A 660 9.61 9.68 -31.21
CA ASN A 660 8.23 9.30 -31.00
C ASN A 660 8.06 7.82 -30.57
N GLY A 661 9.16 7.11 -30.37
CA GLY A 661 9.15 5.74 -29.91
C GLY A 661 8.94 5.61 -28.39
N PRO A 662 8.51 4.45 -27.91
CA PRO A 662 8.14 4.25 -26.51
C PRO A 662 9.22 4.64 -25.50
N LEU A 663 10.51 4.48 -25.84
CA LEU A 663 11.61 4.81 -24.93
C LEU A 663 12.01 6.30 -24.92
N ARG A 664 11.53 7.11 -25.87
CA ARG A 664 11.89 8.53 -25.96
C ARG A 664 10.69 9.48 -25.89
N LEU A 665 9.48 8.97 -25.94
CA LEU A 665 8.26 9.77 -25.95
C LEU A 665 8.00 10.44 -24.60
N PHE A 666 8.05 9.66 -23.51
CA PHE A 666 7.67 10.11 -22.16
C PHE A 666 8.77 10.96 -21.54
N THR A 667 8.77 12.24 -21.87
CA THR A 667 9.73 13.25 -21.41
C THR A 667 9.03 14.34 -20.59
N SER A 668 9.81 15.17 -19.90
CA SER A 668 9.30 16.38 -19.23
C SER A 668 8.53 17.30 -20.17
N ASN A 669 9.02 17.46 -21.41
CA ASN A 669 8.35 18.29 -22.42
C ASN A 669 7.01 17.68 -22.84
N TYR A 670 6.94 16.37 -23.03
CA TYR A 670 5.69 15.67 -23.33
C TYR A 670 4.65 15.87 -22.22
N VAL A 671 5.04 15.69 -20.95
CA VAL A 671 4.19 15.94 -19.78
C VAL A 671 3.72 17.39 -19.73
N THR A 672 4.61 18.34 -19.98
CA THR A 672 4.24 19.76 -19.99
C THR A 672 3.24 20.06 -21.09
N THR A 673 3.45 19.54 -22.30
CA THR A 673 2.56 19.80 -23.44
C THR A 673 1.15 19.21 -23.24
N HIS A 674 1.03 18.04 -22.58
CA HIS A 674 -0.23 17.30 -22.51
C HIS A 674 -0.95 17.39 -21.15
N LEU A 675 -0.25 17.79 -20.08
CA LEU A 675 -0.81 17.81 -18.72
C LEU A 675 -0.69 19.17 -18.00
N TYR A 676 0.01 20.15 -18.57
CA TYR A 676 0.07 21.48 -17.96
C TYR A 676 -1.20 22.26 -18.30
N GLY A 677 -1.73 22.99 -17.31
CA GLY A 677 -2.92 23.85 -17.45
C GLY A 677 -4.12 23.33 -16.67
N GLU A 678 -5.06 24.24 -16.38
CA GLU A 678 -6.28 23.91 -15.63
C GLU A 678 -7.23 22.99 -16.41
N GLU A 679 -7.19 23.06 -17.73
CA GLU A 679 -7.97 22.22 -18.64
C GLU A 679 -7.66 20.73 -18.48
N ASN A 680 -6.46 20.40 -18.04
CA ASN A 680 -6.01 19.02 -17.83
C ASN A 680 -6.18 18.51 -16.40
N ALA A 681 -6.83 19.28 -15.52
CA ALA A 681 -7.02 18.93 -14.11
C ALA A 681 -7.72 17.58 -13.90
N ALA A 682 -8.70 17.26 -14.75
CA ALA A 682 -9.41 15.98 -14.68
C ALA A 682 -8.49 14.81 -15.00
N VAL A 683 -7.64 14.92 -16.03
CA VAL A 683 -6.68 13.89 -16.43
C VAL A 683 -5.60 13.72 -15.35
N LEU A 684 -5.12 14.82 -14.76
CA LEU A 684 -4.17 14.78 -13.65
C LEU A 684 -4.74 14.07 -12.43
N ALA A 685 -5.99 14.38 -12.08
CA ALA A 685 -6.68 13.73 -10.96
C ALA A 685 -6.91 12.23 -11.19
N GLU A 686 -7.24 11.83 -12.42
CA GLU A 686 -7.40 10.42 -12.80
C GLU A 686 -6.07 9.65 -12.73
N LEU A 687 -4.99 10.24 -13.27
CA LEU A 687 -3.67 9.61 -13.29
C LEU A 687 -3.02 9.57 -11.91
N ALA A 688 -2.87 10.74 -11.26
CA ALA A 688 -2.05 10.91 -10.07
C ALA A 688 -2.84 11.34 -8.83
N GLY A 689 -4.16 11.41 -8.90
CA GLY A 689 -5.02 11.68 -7.74
C GLY A 689 -4.80 10.65 -6.64
N GLU A 690 -4.82 11.11 -5.40
CA GLU A 690 -4.69 10.27 -4.23
C GLU A 690 -6.03 9.56 -3.96
N ASP A 691 -5.98 8.28 -3.58
CA ASP A 691 -7.18 7.54 -3.19
C ASP A 691 -7.89 8.25 -2.02
N PRO A 692 -9.23 8.42 -2.06
CA PRO A 692 -9.97 9.08 -0.99
C PRO A 692 -9.73 8.50 0.40
N GLY A 693 -9.51 7.18 0.50
CA GLY A 693 -9.18 6.51 1.75
C GLY A 693 -7.80 6.92 2.28
N ILE A 694 -6.82 7.08 1.39
CA ILE A 694 -5.47 7.57 1.75
C ILE A 694 -5.53 9.04 2.19
N VAL A 695 -6.30 9.87 1.50
CA VAL A 695 -6.51 11.28 1.88
C VAL A 695 -7.12 11.37 3.27
N GLN A 696 -8.18 10.61 3.54
CA GLN A 696 -8.82 10.58 4.85
C GLN A 696 -7.86 10.09 5.93
N ARG A 697 -7.12 9.03 5.67
CA ARG A 697 -6.12 8.48 6.59
C ARG A 697 -5.01 9.48 6.89
N ARG A 698 -4.55 10.22 5.88
CA ARG A 698 -3.55 11.29 6.03
C ARG A 698 -4.08 12.42 6.93
N ILE A 699 -5.33 12.84 6.73
CA ILE A 699 -5.97 13.87 7.56
C ILE A 699 -6.03 13.42 9.03
N GLU A 700 -6.42 12.17 9.27
CA GLU A 700 -6.47 11.59 10.62
C GLU A 700 -5.08 11.55 11.27
N LEU A 701 -4.08 11.05 10.55
CA LEU A 701 -2.70 10.98 11.05
C LEU A 701 -2.08 12.38 11.28
N CYS A 702 -2.37 13.36 10.43
CA CYS A 702 -1.91 14.73 10.63
C CYS A 702 -2.55 15.35 11.87
N ARG A 703 -3.84 15.14 12.11
CA ARG A 703 -4.51 15.62 13.35
C ARG A 703 -3.92 14.96 14.58
N GLU A 704 -3.69 13.65 14.52
CA GLU A 704 -3.08 12.90 15.62
C GLU A 704 -1.66 13.41 15.90
N ARG A 705 -0.83 13.61 14.86
CA ARG A 705 0.51 14.19 14.97
C ARG A 705 0.46 15.57 15.61
N ASP A 706 -0.37 16.47 15.09
CA ASP A 706 -0.44 17.86 15.55
C ASP A 706 -0.83 17.91 17.04
N GLY A 707 -1.77 17.07 17.47
CA GLY A 707 -2.16 16.95 18.87
C GLY A 707 -1.05 16.34 19.74
N LEU A 708 -0.31 15.33 19.25
CA LEU A 708 0.83 14.75 19.95
C LEU A 708 2.00 15.74 20.02
N GLU A 709 2.26 16.53 18.98
CA GLU A 709 3.28 17.59 18.99
C GLU A 709 2.93 18.70 19.99
N GLU A 710 1.67 19.12 20.05
CA GLU A 710 1.22 20.07 21.05
C GLU A 710 1.40 19.52 22.46
N SER A 711 1.04 18.26 22.67
CA SER A 711 1.25 17.55 23.93
C SER A 711 2.74 17.49 24.29
N TRP A 712 3.59 17.15 23.33
CA TRP A 712 5.04 17.09 23.51
C TRP A 712 5.67 18.44 23.84
N LYS A 713 5.26 19.52 23.16
CA LYS A 713 5.72 20.89 23.44
C LYS A 713 5.37 21.33 24.86
N ARG A 714 4.15 21.02 25.33
CA ARG A 714 3.73 21.33 26.71
C ARG A 714 4.57 20.58 27.74
N VAL A 715 4.88 19.32 27.45
CA VAL A 715 5.74 18.47 28.28
C VAL A 715 7.18 18.96 28.29
N GLN A 716 7.75 19.39 27.17
CA GLN A 716 9.11 19.94 27.12
C GLN A 716 9.24 21.24 27.92
N ASN A 717 8.27 22.14 27.81
CA ASN A 717 8.23 23.36 28.61
C ASN A 717 8.21 23.06 30.11
N PHE A 718 7.61 21.94 30.50
CA PHE A 718 7.63 21.45 31.86
C PHE A 718 9.01 20.94 32.31
N ARG A 719 9.82 20.33 31.43
CA ARG A 719 11.19 19.87 31.77
C ARG A 719 12.19 21.00 31.96
N VAL A 720 11.92 22.17 31.40
CA VAL A 720 12.84 23.35 31.46
C VAL A 720 12.63 24.21 32.71
N VAL A 721 11.51 24.04 33.40
CA VAL A 721 11.21 24.69 34.70
C VAL A 721 11.51 23.73 35.84
#